data_3f269b45a7705aeafea86f0940661c72
#
_entry.id   3f269b45a7705aeafea86f0940661c72
#
_cell.length_a   1.000
_cell.length_b   1.000
_cell.length_c   1.000
_cell.angle_alpha   90.00
_cell.angle_beta   90.00
_cell.angle_gamma   90.00
#
_symmetry.space_group_name_H-M   'P 1'
#
loop_
_entity.id
_entity.type
_entity.pdbx_description
1 polymer ?
#
loop_
_entity_poly.entity_id
_entity_poly.type
_entity_poly.pdbx_seq_one_letter_code
_entity_poly.pdbx_strand_id
1 'polypeptide(L)'
;PRLRRDNGESVFTAHATARFTSQAVLDDEQQITAASQLWIVNEHTTDELDTALAAVETERGYALSADKREFVNHLLCSPAALAVGVGPAGTGKTTAMDVFARAWQADGHKVVGLAPSAVAAEVLGADTGVPTATIASFIHPGTNLTAKGIDVGAGDVILVDEAGMASTHDLAEVVRHAERVGAFVRLVGDPGQLASIETGGMLAELASSTTAPVLTEVNRFTHPGEAEAGLRLRDGDTGVLDWYDKHGRISSGLREELPAQVFTAWWEAKTAGKTAVMIAGDRGTVDVLNDMARQRYLDLGVVTPDAGEAKISGGHRAAVGDVIVTRCNNSQLRYGKNKAKRVKNGDLWTVTKVGADGSLTVSTNTSGTTGTKRSGHTVILPAEYVAENVELGYASTVYRSQGITVDAAFTIPAAAMDRQGFYVAMTRGRETNQVFVPDDQVPDVDSHLPQGQAMSARQYLTQIINRDGSAVTAHAALAAANEAMTTGAGFDVHTVATAYRELAEELAVQVVVAAAGDDTATAELLAADWQTRRLAVAVGRLDAAGADTDRVLAEAISQAKARRDASEPDEDGNRESLAFLVRMILSDNETVTHPADGDLGFTIDVPMPVARETTTRSGVVADEDLHDFVVSTYAVLAEHLGQVGDTAVAEIPEWTSAVGEPRGGNTEVDAEVDAAWSHAVRL
;
A
#
# COMPACT_ATOMS: atom_id res chain seq x y z
N PRO A 1 -20.76 -26.10 7.30
CA PRO A 1 -20.78 -24.78 7.90
C PRO A 1 -21.26 -23.77 6.86
N ARG A 2 -22.43 -23.18 7.14
CA ARG A 2 -23.20 -22.36 6.18
C ARG A 2 -22.86 -20.89 6.22
N LEU A 3 -22.05 -20.49 7.20
CA LEU A 3 -21.50 -19.14 7.30
C LEU A 3 -20.13 -19.03 6.59
N ARG A 4 -19.88 -19.95 5.66
CA ARG A 4 -18.73 -19.92 4.76
C ARG A 4 -19.20 -19.87 3.32
N ARG A 5 -18.50 -19.10 2.50
CA ARG A 5 -18.68 -19.03 1.05
C ARG A 5 -18.27 -20.35 0.40
N ASP A 6 -18.63 -20.58 -0.86
CA ASP A 6 -18.26 -21.80 -1.62
C ASP A 6 -16.75 -22.05 -1.67
N ASN A 7 -15.94 -21.01 -1.53
CA ASN A 7 -14.47 -21.08 -1.45
C ASN A 7 -13.94 -21.39 -0.04
N GLY A 8 -14.80 -21.56 0.96
CA GLY A 8 -14.44 -21.84 2.35
C GLY A 8 -14.17 -20.60 3.22
N GLU A 9 -14.20 -19.39 2.66
CA GLU A 9 -14.02 -18.15 3.42
C GLU A 9 -15.26 -17.81 4.25
N SER A 10 -15.05 -17.16 5.41
CA SER A 10 -16.16 -16.66 6.23
C SER A 10 -16.97 -15.61 5.47
N VAL A 11 -18.29 -15.63 5.58
CA VAL A 11 -19.17 -14.58 5.02
C VAL A 11 -18.95 -13.24 5.71
N PHE A 12 -18.36 -13.22 6.90
CA PHE A 12 -18.03 -12.02 7.67
C PHE A 12 -16.71 -11.38 7.28
N THR A 13 -15.92 -12.00 6.40
CA THR A 13 -14.69 -11.41 5.87
C THR A 13 -14.97 -10.74 4.53
N ALA A 14 -14.53 -9.50 4.36
CA ALA A 14 -14.65 -8.82 3.07
C ALA A 14 -13.94 -9.63 1.98
N HIS A 15 -14.52 -9.68 0.77
CA HIS A 15 -14.00 -10.49 -0.33
C HIS A 15 -12.59 -10.03 -0.73
N ALA A 16 -11.65 -10.96 -0.91
CA ALA A 16 -10.27 -10.72 -1.35
C ALA A 16 -9.39 -9.88 -0.38
N THR A 17 -9.72 -9.82 0.91
CA THR A 17 -8.89 -9.12 1.92
C THR A 17 -7.89 -10.01 2.63
N ALA A 18 -7.88 -11.32 2.37
CA ALA A 18 -6.88 -12.21 2.94
C ALA A 18 -5.48 -11.79 2.47
N ARG A 19 -4.65 -11.35 3.42
CA ARG A 19 -3.24 -11.06 3.20
C ARG A 19 -2.43 -12.20 3.78
N PHE A 20 -1.38 -12.60 3.06
CA PHE A 20 -0.50 -13.68 3.49
C PHE A 20 0.88 -13.10 3.77
N THR A 21 1.50 -13.57 4.84
CA THR A 21 2.89 -13.26 5.18
C THR A 21 3.57 -14.52 5.70
N SER A 22 4.89 -14.50 5.83
CA SER A 22 5.65 -15.60 6.44
C SER A 22 5.96 -15.29 7.90
N GLN A 23 6.16 -16.34 8.70
CA GLN A 23 6.62 -16.18 10.10
C GLN A 23 7.94 -15.40 10.15
N ALA A 24 8.84 -15.60 9.19
CA ALA A 24 10.10 -14.88 9.13
C ALA A 24 9.94 -13.35 9.02
N VAL A 25 8.93 -12.89 8.26
CA VAL A 25 8.64 -11.44 8.15
C VAL A 25 8.12 -10.91 9.49
N LEU A 26 7.23 -11.65 10.15
CA LEU A 26 6.72 -11.25 11.48
C LEU A 26 7.84 -11.20 12.51
N ASP A 27 8.74 -12.18 12.53
CA ASP A 27 9.87 -12.22 13.45
C ASP A 27 10.85 -11.06 13.19
N ASP A 28 11.12 -10.73 11.91
CA ASP A 28 11.97 -9.61 11.51
C ASP A 28 11.36 -8.27 11.94
N GLU A 29 10.05 -8.04 11.71
CA GLU A 29 9.34 -6.84 12.16
C GLU A 29 9.35 -6.71 13.69
N GLN A 30 9.07 -7.81 14.40
CA GLN A 30 9.09 -7.83 15.86
C GLN A 30 10.47 -7.47 16.42
N GLN A 31 11.54 -8.00 15.83
CA GLN A 31 12.91 -7.72 16.25
C GLN A 31 13.27 -6.24 16.08
N ILE A 32 12.95 -5.65 14.92
CA ILE A 32 13.21 -4.23 14.65
C ILE A 32 12.43 -3.36 15.64
N THR A 33 11.17 -3.70 15.90
CA THR A 33 10.32 -2.98 16.85
C THR A 33 10.87 -3.10 18.28
N ALA A 34 11.30 -4.30 18.69
CA ALA A 34 11.90 -4.53 20.01
C ALA A 34 13.18 -3.69 20.20
N ALA A 35 14.03 -3.59 19.19
CA ALA A 35 15.24 -2.76 19.24
C ALA A 35 14.94 -1.26 19.43
N SER A 36 13.81 -0.77 18.89
CA SER A 36 13.38 0.63 19.11
C SER A 36 12.90 0.91 20.53
N GLN A 37 12.53 -0.14 21.27
CA GLN A 37 12.07 -0.07 22.65
C GLN A 37 13.16 -0.47 23.66
N LEU A 38 14.25 -1.09 23.20
CA LEU A 38 15.38 -1.50 24.02
C LEU A 38 16.25 -0.28 24.32
N TRP A 39 16.42 0.03 25.60
CA TRP A 39 17.29 1.11 26.05
C TRP A 39 18.66 0.56 26.43
N ILE A 40 19.69 1.17 25.88
CA ILE A 40 21.11 0.88 26.19
C ILE A 40 21.77 2.17 26.66
N VAL A 41 22.89 2.02 27.40
CA VAL A 41 23.60 3.18 27.90
C VAL A 41 24.12 4.00 26.72
N ASN A 42 23.70 5.26 26.66
CA ASN A 42 24.18 6.25 25.71
C ASN A 42 24.81 7.41 26.49
N GLU A 43 26.08 7.65 26.28
CA GLU A 43 26.86 8.65 27.00
C GLU A 43 26.93 10.00 26.31
N HIS A 44 26.40 10.08 25.05
CA HIS A 44 26.39 11.32 24.29
C HIS A 44 25.46 12.38 24.90
N THR A 45 25.93 13.61 24.86
CA THR A 45 25.28 14.78 25.46
C THR A 45 25.05 15.88 24.45
N THR A 46 24.34 16.91 24.83
CA THR A 46 24.11 18.09 24.01
C THR A 46 25.40 18.93 23.78
N ASP A 47 26.44 18.74 24.58
CA ASP A 47 27.71 19.49 24.45
C ASP A 47 28.49 19.06 23.20
N GLU A 48 28.51 17.77 22.86
CA GLU A 48 29.09 17.27 21.62
C GLU A 48 28.28 17.75 20.41
N LEU A 49 26.94 17.80 20.52
CA LEU A 49 26.09 18.38 19.51
C LEU A 49 26.41 19.86 19.27
N ASP A 50 26.48 20.67 20.31
CA ASP A 50 26.75 22.10 20.21
C ASP A 50 28.13 22.37 19.59
N THR A 51 29.13 21.57 19.95
CA THR A 51 30.47 21.63 19.36
C THR A 51 30.45 21.28 17.87
N ALA A 52 29.78 20.21 17.48
CA ALA A 52 29.68 19.78 16.08
C ALA A 52 28.87 20.78 15.25
N LEU A 53 27.78 21.32 15.80
CA LEU A 53 26.98 22.36 15.16
C LEU A 53 27.82 23.60 14.86
N ALA A 54 28.55 24.14 15.87
CA ALA A 54 29.38 25.30 15.71
C ALA A 54 30.46 25.11 14.65
N ALA A 55 31.05 23.93 14.57
CA ALA A 55 32.04 23.59 13.55
C ALA A 55 31.44 23.60 12.13
N VAL A 56 30.29 22.93 11.95
CA VAL A 56 29.61 22.84 10.62
C VAL A 56 29.06 24.21 10.20
N GLU A 57 28.47 24.96 11.12
CA GLU A 57 27.98 26.33 10.83
C GLU A 57 29.11 27.29 10.41
N THR A 58 30.28 27.17 11.08
CA THR A 58 31.47 27.96 10.70
C THR A 58 31.97 27.56 9.32
N GLU A 59 32.02 26.29 9.00
CA GLU A 59 32.47 25.78 7.69
C GLU A 59 31.54 26.19 6.57
N ARG A 60 30.23 26.13 6.81
CA ARG A 60 29.19 26.43 5.81
C ARG A 60 28.83 27.90 5.71
N GLY A 61 29.14 28.70 6.72
CA GLY A 61 28.88 30.15 6.77
C GLY A 61 27.42 30.52 7.05
N TYR A 62 26.59 29.58 7.55
CA TYR A 62 25.20 29.82 7.95
C TYR A 62 24.79 28.94 9.13
N ALA A 63 23.84 29.44 9.93
CA ALA A 63 23.27 28.70 11.06
C ALA A 63 22.30 27.59 10.56
N LEU A 64 22.31 26.47 11.26
CA LEU A 64 21.37 25.39 11.01
C LEU A 64 20.01 25.71 11.66
N SER A 65 18.94 25.29 11.02
CA SER A 65 17.57 25.47 11.51
C SER A 65 17.29 24.67 12.80
N ALA A 66 16.30 25.13 13.55
CA ALA A 66 15.95 24.53 14.83
C ALA A 66 15.49 23.06 14.66
N ASP A 67 14.76 22.74 13.58
CA ASP A 67 14.32 21.39 13.27
C ASP A 67 15.51 20.43 13.03
N LYS A 68 16.57 20.89 12.35
CA LYS A 68 17.80 20.11 12.16
C LYS A 68 18.53 19.87 13.47
N ARG A 69 18.57 20.89 14.34
CA ARG A 69 19.17 20.74 15.67
C ARG A 69 18.40 19.70 16.51
N GLU A 70 17.09 19.78 16.54
CA GLU A 70 16.22 18.83 17.23
C GLU A 70 16.38 17.42 16.66
N PHE A 71 16.41 17.28 15.33
CA PHE A 71 16.61 16.03 14.63
C PHE A 71 17.94 15.36 15.04
N VAL A 72 19.04 16.13 15.02
CA VAL A 72 20.35 15.60 15.39
C VAL A 72 20.40 15.27 16.88
N ASN A 73 19.84 16.12 17.74
CA ASN A 73 19.78 15.88 19.17
C ASN A 73 19.05 14.56 19.52
N HIS A 74 17.91 14.32 18.84
CA HIS A 74 17.17 13.07 19.03
C HIS A 74 18.02 11.85 18.64
N LEU A 75 18.64 11.86 17.46
CA LEU A 75 19.45 10.75 17.00
C LEU A 75 20.70 10.52 17.85
N LEU A 76 21.31 11.60 18.34
CA LEU A 76 22.54 11.55 19.16
C LEU A 76 22.24 11.05 20.57
N CYS A 77 21.28 11.67 21.25
CA CYS A 77 21.04 11.46 22.68
C CYS A 77 20.01 10.37 23.00
N SER A 78 19.33 9.81 22.00
CA SER A 78 18.35 8.75 22.24
C SER A 78 18.99 7.52 22.89
N PRO A 79 18.47 7.04 24.04
CA PRO A 79 18.94 5.80 24.68
C PRO A 79 18.46 4.54 23.96
N ALA A 80 17.55 4.65 23.00
CA ALA A 80 17.06 3.49 22.25
C ALA A 80 18.18 2.87 21.41
N ALA A 81 18.27 1.54 21.41
CA ALA A 81 19.22 0.81 20.57
C ALA A 81 19.02 1.14 19.10
N LEU A 82 17.73 1.37 18.70
CA LEU A 82 17.35 1.84 17.38
C LEU A 82 16.52 3.13 17.52
N ALA A 83 16.94 4.22 16.87
CA ALA A 83 16.15 5.46 16.76
C ALA A 83 15.96 5.88 15.31
N VAL A 84 14.87 6.64 15.07
CA VAL A 84 14.43 7.02 13.73
C VAL A 84 14.36 8.53 13.59
N GLY A 85 14.73 9.03 12.39
CA GLY A 85 14.54 10.42 12.00
C GLY A 85 13.91 10.50 10.60
N VAL A 86 12.88 11.33 10.45
CA VAL A 86 12.17 11.53 9.19
C VAL A 86 12.64 12.80 8.51
N GLY A 87 13.07 12.68 7.25
CA GLY A 87 13.49 13.85 6.46
C GLY A 87 12.91 13.82 5.05
N PRO A 88 11.88 14.61 4.75
CA PRO A 88 11.36 14.79 3.40
C PRO A 88 12.41 15.21 2.38
N ALA A 89 12.06 15.11 1.08
CA ALA A 89 12.97 15.48 0.00
C ALA A 89 13.39 16.96 0.10
N GLY A 90 14.70 17.20 0.11
CA GLY A 90 15.25 18.58 0.09
C GLY A 90 15.31 19.30 1.43
N THR A 91 15.04 18.64 2.54
CA THR A 91 15.12 19.20 3.90
C THR A 91 16.54 19.31 4.46
N GLY A 92 17.54 18.81 3.73
CA GLY A 92 18.93 18.84 4.18
C GLY A 92 19.32 17.72 5.14
N LYS A 93 18.70 16.52 4.98
CA LYS A 93 19.07 15.28 5.69
C LYS A 93 20.58 15.09 5.78
N THR A 94 21.27 15.22 4.66
CA THR A 94 22.72 15.00 4.57
C THR A 94 23.50 15.96 5.46
N THR A 95 23.06 17.22 5.59
CA THR A 95 23.68 18.17 6.51
C THR A 95 23.46 17.77 7.97
N ALA A 96 22.26 17.33 8.33
CA ALA A 96 21.97 16.85 9.67
C ALA A 96 22.79 15.58 10.00
N MET A 97 22.94 14.65 9.04
CA MET A 97 23.76 13.44 9.20
C MET A 97 25.26 13.76 9.32
N ASP A 98 25.77 14.80 8.64
CA ASP A 98 27.15 15.26 8.81
C ASP A 98 27.41 15.77 10.25
N VAL A 99 26.50 16.60 10.78
CA VAL A 99 26.59 17.07 12.17
C VAL A 99 26.52 15.89 13.16
N PHE A 100 25.56 14.99 12.93
CA PHE A 100 25.41 13.79 13.75
C PHE A 100 26.68 12.93 13.77
N ALA A 101 27.27 12.69 12.60
CA ALA A 101 28.48 11.87 12.49
C ALA A 101 29.66 12.49 13.23
N ARG A 102 29.85 13.81 13.12
CA ARG A 102 30.92 14.54 13.81
C ARG A 102 30.70 14.54 15.33
N ALA A 103 29.47 14.73 15.79
CA ALA A 103 29.12 14.67 17.21
C ALA A 103 29.40 13.28 17.79
N TRP A 104 28.95 12.21 17.10
CA TRP A 104 29.16 10.83 17.55
C TRP A 104 30.64 10.43 17.61
N GLN A 105 31.46 10.96 16.71
CA GLN A 105 32.89 10.68 16.64
C GLN A 105 33.74 11.51 17.62
N ALA A 106 33.16 12.49 18.30
CA ALA A 106 33.91 13.43 19.16
C ALA A 106 34.58 12.74 20.34
N ASP A 107 34.00 11.66 20.87
CA ASP A 107 34.53 10.86 21.97
C ASP A 107 35.26 9.55 21.52
N GLY A 108 35.48 9.41 20.20
CA GLY A 108 36.30 8.31 19.65
C GLY A 108 35.48 7.13 19.14
N HIS A 109 34.15 7.14 19.25
CA HIS A 109 33.29 6.11 18.66
C HIS A 109 33.22 6.24 17.12
N LYS A 110 32.91 5.13 16.47
CA LYS A 110 32.81 5.08 15.00
C LYS A 110 31.39 5.29 14.54
N VAL A 111 31.26 5.90 13.35
CA VAL A 111 30.04 5.97 12.57
C VAL A 111 30.27 5.22 11.27
N VAL A 112 29.40 4.25 10.99
CA VAL A 112 29.38 3.52 9.71
C VAL A 112 28.07 3.84 8.99
N GLY A 113 28.17 4.33 7.77
CA GLY A 113 27.01 4.68 6.94
C GLY A 113 26.57 3.51 6.04
N LEU A 114 25.29 3.18 6.05
CA LEU A 114 24.69 2.20 5.16
C LEU A 114 23.60 2.86 4.31
N ALA A 115 23.40 2.33 3.08
CA ALA A 115 22.30 2.75 2.24
C ALA A 115 21.82 1.57 1.35
N PRO A 116 20.57 1.57 0.86
CA PRO A 116 20.06 0.49 -0.01
C PRO A 116 20.79 0.37 -1.33
N SER A 117 21.28 1.49 -1.88
CA SER A 117 21.98 1.51 -3.17
C SER A 117 23.44 1.95 -3.06
N ALA A 118 24.26 1.52 -4.01
CA ALA A 118 25.66 1.89 -4.06
C ALA A 118 25.88 3.39 -4.35
N VAL A 119 24.95 4.01 -5.06
CA VAL A 119 24.99 5.46 -5.34
C VAL A 119 24.66 6.24 -4.08
N ALA A 120 23.61 5.88 -3.35
CA ALA A 120 23.25 6.51 -2.09
C ALA A 120 24.36 6.35 -1.04
N ALA A 121 24.95 5.17 -0.93
CA ALA A 121 26.10 4.96 -0.02
C ALA A 121 27.33 5.84 -0.37
N GLU A 122 27.60 6.06 -1.66
CA GLU A 122 28.71 6.97 -2.08
C GLU A 122 28.39 8.43 -1.78
N VAL A 123 27.14 8.85 -1.97
CA VAL A 123 26.69 10.22 -1.62
C VAL A 123 26.80 10.43 -0.12
N LEU A 124 26.27 9.49 0.69
CA LEU A 124 26.36 9.55 2.15
C LEU A 124 27.82 9.67 2.61
N GLY A 125 28.72 8.85 2.07
CA GLY A 125 30.13 8.88 2.42
C GLY A 125 30.86 10.16 1.96
N ALA A 126 30.48 10.71 0.79
CA ALA A 126 31.05 11.97 0.30
C ALA A 126 30.64 13.18 1.15
N ASP A 127 29.42 13.17 1.66
CA ASP A 127 28.82 14.29 2.36
C ASP A 127 29.16 14.26 3.87
N THR A 128 29.30 13.09 4.48
CA THR A 128 29.57 12.92 5.93
C THR A 128 31.01 12.56 6.24
N GLY A 129 31.79 12.11 5.25
CA GLY A 129 33.17 11.65 5.46
C GLY A 129 33.30 10.29 6.15
N VAL A 130 32.19 9.61 6.51
CA VAL A 130 32.23 8.32 7.19
C VAL A 130 32.44 7.15 6.22
N PRO A 131 32.99 6.00 6.67
CA PRO A 131 33.02 4.78 5.87
C PRO A 131 31.61 4.32 5.53
N THR A 132 31.36 3.99 4.26
CA THR A 132 30.02 3.61 3.80
C THR A 132 30.00 2.31 2.99
N ALA A 133 28.87 1.60 3.05
CA ALA A 133 28.58 0.42 2.27
C ALA A 133 27.08 0.36 1.89
N THR A 134 26.73 -0.53 0.94
CA THR A 134 25.35 -0.92 0.78
C THR A 134 24.94 -1.89 1.88
N ILE A 135 23.67 -1.86 2.31
CA ILE A 135 23.13 -2.81 3.29
C ILE A 135 23.43 -4.24 2.83
N ALA A 136 23.13 -4.59 1.58
CA ALA A 136 23.40 -5.90 1.03
C ALA A 136 24.89 -6.32 1.14
N SER A 137 25.85 -5.40 0.97
CA SER A 137 27.26 -5.74 1.14
C SER A 137 27.70 -5.84 2.60
N PHE A 138 26.94 -5.24 3.51
CA PHE A 138 27.17 -5.31 4.95
C PHE A 138 26.71 -6.66 5.54
N ILE A 139 25.53 -7.12 5.14
CA ILE A 139 24.92 -8.35 5.69
C ILE A 139 25.44 -9.63 5.02
N HIS A 140 25.95 -9.59 3.78
CA HIS A 140 26.39 -10.80 3.10
C HIS A 140 27.81 -11.26 3.54
N PRO A 141 27.94 -12.53 3.90
CA PRO A 141 29.26 -13.11 4.24
C PRO A 141 30.21 -13.09 3.02
N GLY A 142 31.47 -12.78 3.28
CA GLY A 142 32.52 -12.74 2.25
C GLY A 142 32.95 -11.34 1.80
N THR A 143 32.27 -10.29 2.25
CA THR A 143 32.74 -8.92 2.07
C THR A 143 33.78 -8.61 3.17
N ASN A 144 34.99 -8.22 2.80
CA ASN A 144 36.00 -7.79 3.76
C ASN A 144 35.67 -6.36 4.24
N LEU A 145 34.77 -6.24 5.22
CA LEU A 145 34.27 -4.98 5.76
C LEU A 145 35.38 -4.26 6.57
N THR A 146 36.18 -4.98 7.34
CA THR A 146 37.26 -4.43 8.14
C THR A 146 38.33 -3.72 7.28
N ALA A 147 38.65 -4.27 6.12
CA ALA A 147 39.56 -3.60 5.17
C ALA A 147 39.01 -2.29 4.59
N LYS A 148 37.69 -2.06 4.70
CA LYS A 148 37.03 -0.82 4.30
C LYS A 148 36.76 0.13 5.46
N GLY A 149 37.15 -0.21 6.70
CA GLY A 149 36.81 0.55 7.90
C GLY A 149 35.32 0.44 8.30
N ILE A 150 34.63 -0.62 7.83
CA ILE A 150 33.21 -0.88 8.09
C ILE A 150 33.12 -2.00 9.13
N ASP A 151 33.78 -1.83 10.23
CA ASP A 151 33.68 -2.66 11.41
C ASP A 151 33.13 -1.82 12.57
N VAL A 152 32.16 -2.36 13.27
CA VAL A 152 31.48 -1.70 14.40
C VAL A 152 31.64 -2.55 15.67
N GLY A 153 31.74 -1.89 16.80
CA GLY A 153 31.81 -2.47 18.12
C GLY A 153 30.87 -1.81 19.11
N ALA A 154 31.01 -2.11 20.36
CA ALA A 154 30.19 -1.54 21.42
C ALA A 154 30.32 0.00 21.46
N GLY A 155 29.21 0.70 21.54
CA GLY A 155 29.14 2.17 21.52
C GLY A 155 29.25 2.82 20.14
N ASP A 156 29.66 2.08 19.11
CA ASP A 156 29.63 2.58 17.73
C ASP A 156 28.20 2.67 17.19
N VAL A 157 28.01 3.39 16.05
CA VAL A 157 26.68 3.55 15.44
C VAL A 157 26.67 3.15 13.96
N ILE A 158 25.60 2.48 13.57
CA ILE A 158 25.25 2.20 12.17
C ILE A 158 24.18 3.21 11.76
N LEU A 159 24.54 4.12 10.87
CA LEU A 159 23.64 5.12 10.29
C LEU A 159 23.11 4.60 8.96
N VAL A 160 21.81 4.37 8.85
CA VAL A 160 21.14 3.92 7.61
C VAL A 160 20.42 5.09 6.96
N ASP A 161 20.89 5.52 5.80
CA ASP A 161 20.20 6.54 4.98
C ASP A 161 19.30 5.88 3.94
N GLU A 162 18.24 6.60 3.51
CA GLU A 162 17.15 6.11 2.65
C GLU A 162 16.52 4.81 3.17
N ALA A 163 16.37 4.70 4.51
CA ALA A 163 15.89 3.51 5.19
C ALA A 163 14.50 3.05 4.74
N GLY A 164 13.66 3.95 4.18
CA GLY A 164 12.36 3.61 3.60
C GLY A 164 12.44 2.68 2.39
N MET A 165 13.59 2.62 1.70
CA MET A 165 13.82 1.74 0.57
C MET A 165 14.46 0.40 0.96
N ALA A 166 14.86 0.22 2.20
CA ALA A 166 15.41 -1.04 2.70
C ALA A 166 14.30 -2.05 2.95
N SER A 167 14.56 -3.33 2.67
CA SER A 167 13.62 -4.39 3.04
C SER A 167 13.57 -4.61 4.54
N THR A 168 12.45 -5.13 5.04
CA THR A 168 12.31 -5.50 6.45
C THR A 168 13.41 -6.49 6.87
N HIS A 169 13.69 -7.48 6.02
CA HIS A 169 14.74 -8.48 6.27
C HIS A 169 16.13 -7.83 6.37
N ASP A 170 16.48 -6.95 5.44
CA ASP A 170 17.77 -6.27 5.43
C ASP A 170 17.96 -5.42 6.70
N LEU A 171 16.92 -4.69 7.12
CA LEU A 171 16.95 -3.91 8.37
C LEU A 171 17.09 -4.80 9.60
N ALA A 172 16.38 -5.93 9.64
CA ALA A 172 16.48 -6.89 10.74
C ALA A 172 17.89 -7.48 10.85
N GLU A 173 18.56 -7.79 9.73
CA GLU A 173 19.94 -8.25 9.74
C GLU A 173 20.93 -7.20 10.25
N VAL A 174 20.71 -5.92 9.89
CA VAL A 174 21.51 -4.80 10.46
C VAL A 174 21.29 -4.70 11.96
N VAL A 175 20.06 -4.78 12.44
CA VAL A 175 19.71 -4.75 13.87
C VAL A 175 20.34 -5.94 14.60
N ARG A 176 20.19 -7.16 14.10
CA ARG A 176 20.84 -8.37 14.67
C ARG A 176 22.34 -8.23 14.78
N HIS A 177 22.98 -7.61 13.78
CA HIS A 177 24.40 -7.35 13.84
C HIS A 177 24.75 -6.34 14.94
N ALA A 178 24.03 -5.22 15.01
CA ALA A 178 24.24 -4.18 16.02
C ALA A 178 24.06 -4.70 17.44
N GLU A 179 22.99 -5.46 17.72
CA GLU A 179 22.73 -6.09 19.02
C GLU A 179 23.87 -7.02 19.44
N ARG A 180 24.39 -7.84 18.53
CA ARG A 180 25.47 -8.79 18.82
C ARG A 180 26.75 -8.11 19.26
N VAL A 181 27.04 -6.92 18.75
CA VAL A 181 28.29 -6.19 19.03
C VAL A 181 28.10 -5.04 20.03
N GLY A 182 26.85 -4.73 20.42
CA GLY A 182 26.55 -3.63 21.34
C GLY A 182 26.58 -2.24 20.65
N ALA A 183 26.31 -2.17 19.35
CA ALA A 183 26.26 -0.94 18.60
C ALA A 183 24.84 -0.38 18.52
N PHE A 184 24.72 0.94 18.21
CA PHE A 184 23.46 1.62 17.95
C PHE A 184 23.07 1.56 16.49
N VAL A 185 21.78 1.67 16.21
CA VAL A 185 21.22 1.85 14.86
C VAL A 185 20.46 3.17 14.78
N ARG A 186 20.71 3.94 13.73
CA ARG A 186 19.98 5.17 13.44
C ARG A 186 19.44 5.10 12.02
N LEU A 187 18.11 5.07 11.88
CA LEU A 187 17.43 5.02 10.60
C LEU A 187 17.00 6.42 10.18
N VAL A 188 17.40 6.82 9.00
CA VAL A 188 17.02 8.12 8.40
C VAL A 188 16.41 7.86 7.04
N GLY A 189 15.28 8.53 6.76
CA GLY A 189 14.62 8.40 5.47
C GLY A 189 13.33 9.20 5.41
N ASP A 190 12.58 8.99 4.34
CA ASP A 190 11.27 9.61 4.14
C ASP A 190 10.24 8.53 3.80
N PRO A 191 9.31 8.19 4.72
CA PRO A 191 8.26 7.21 4.44
C PRO A 191 7.26 7.68 3.38
N GLY A 192 7.24 8.98 3.04
CA GLY A 192 6.43 9.52 1.95
C GLY A 192 7.06 9.35 0.56
N GLN A 193 8.29 8.83 0.46
CA GLN A 193 8.94 8.47 -0.80
C GLN A 193 8.69 7.00 -1.16
N LEU A 194 9.31 6.53 -2.27
CA LEU A 194 9.17 5.14 -2.72
C LEU A 194 9.63 4.17 -1.64
N ALA A 195 8.81 3.17 -1.40
CA ALA A 195 9.11 2.07 -0.49
C ALA A 195 10.04 1.02 -1.14
N SER A 196 10.49 0.05 -0.33
CA SER A 196 11.17 -1.14 -0.81
C SER A 196 10.28 -1.90 -1.82
N ILE A 197 10.92 -2.52 -2.81
CA ILE A 197 10.25 -3.43 -3.76
C ILE A 197 9.88 -4.75 -3.05
N GLU A 198 10.65 -5.14 -2.05
CA GLU A 198 10.40 -6.29 -1.18
C GLU A 198 9.50 -5.87 0.00
N THR A 199 9.32 -6.78 0.98
CA THR A 199 8.62 -6.44 2.23
C THR A 199 9.27 -5.23 2.90
N GLY A 200 8.48 -4.23 3.27
CA GLY A 200 8.96 -2.97 3.82
C GLY A 200 7.93 -2.35 4.78
N GLY A 201 8.05 -1.04 5.00
CA GLY A 201 7.12 -0.28 5.86
C GLY A 201 7.65 -0.01 7.26
N MET A 202 8.76 -0.63 7.67
CA MET A 202 9.29 -0.46 9.03
C MET A 202 9.65 0.98 9.37
N LEU A 203 10.16 1.77 8.41
CA LEU A 203 10.45 3.19 8.68
C LEU A 203 9.17 3.97 9.00
N ALA A 204 8.07 3.73 8.26
CA ALA A 204 6.79 4.37 8.50
C ALA A 204 6.19 3.94 9.85
N GLU A 205 6.23 2.65 10.15
CA GLU A 205 5.74 2.06 11.40
C GLU A 205 6.48 2.65 12.60
N LEU A 206 7.81 2.64 12.57
CA LEU A 206 8.64 3.19 13.65
C LEU A 206 8.46 4.71 13.77
N ALA A 207 8.34 5.45 12.68
CA ALA A 207 8.10 6.88 12.72
C ALA A 207 6.75 7.24 13.34
N SER A 208 5.73 6.39 13.16
CA SER A 208 4.40 6.59 13.76
C SER A 208 4.31 6.12 15.20
N SER A 209 5.00 5.03 15.57
CA SER A 209 4.96 4.43 16.90
C SER A 209 5.94 5.06 17.89
N THR A 210 6.92 5.82 17.40
CA THR A 210 7.88 6.57 18.22
C THR A 210 7.74 8.08 17.98
N THR A 211 8.28 8.90 18.88
CA THR A 211 8.34 10.37 18.69
C THR A 211 9.49 10.74 17.74
N ALA A 212 9.48 10.20 16.52
CA ALA A 212 10.52 10.50 15.54
C ALA A 212 10.47 11.96 15.10
N PRO A 213 11.57 12.73 15.17
CA PRO A 213 11.60 14.08 14.70
C PRO A 213 11.49 14.13 13.17
N VAL A 214 10.78 15.15 12.67
CA VAL A 214 10.57 15.37 11.24
C VAL A 214 11.23 16.68 10.82
N LEU A 215 12.12 16.64 9.83
CA LEU A 215 12.64 17.84 9.20
C LEU A 215 11.54 18.52 8.37
N THR A 216 11.30 19.78 8.62
CA THR A 216 10.19 20.53 8.01
C THR A 216 10.66 21.61 7.04
N GLU A 217 11.89 22.11 7.19
CA GLU A 217 12.43 23.17 6.38
C GLU A 217 13.03 22.65 5.07
N VAL A 218 12.28 22.81 3.96
CA VAL A 218 12.70 22.36 2.63
C VAL A 218 13.49 23.45 1.93
N ASN A 219 14.76 23.19 1.62
CA ASN A 219 15.70 24.16 1.02
C ASN A 219 16.06 23.85 -0.44
N ARG A 220 15.39 22.89 -1.08
CA ARG A 220 15.73 22.43 -2.44
C ARG A 220 15.31 23.42 -3.53
N PHE A 221 14.13 24.02 -3.39
CA PHE A 221 13.46 24.70 -4.49
C PHE A 221 13.82 26.17 -4.56
N THR A 222 14.00 26.67 -5.79
CA THR A 222 14.26 28.08 -6.05
C THR A 222 12.96 28.90 -6.05
N HIS A 223 11.83 28.28 -6.46
CA HIS A 223 10.53 28.94 -6.52
C HIS A 223 9.87 28.97 -5.13
N PRO A 224 9.48 30.17 -4.64
CA PRO A 224 8.73 30.27 -3.39
C PRO A 224 7.41 29.48 -3.46
N GLY A 225 7.08 28.76 -2.39
CA GLY A 225 5.87 27.97 -2.28
C GLY A 225 5.94 26.55 -2.90
N GLU A 226 6.96 26.22 -3.72
CA GLU A 226 7.12 24.85 -4.24
C GLU A 226 7.51 23.85 -3.14
N ALA A 227 8.19 24.32 -2.11
CA ALA A 227 8.50 23.56 -0.91
C ALA A 227 7.20 23.10 -0.18
N GLU A 228 6.31 24.05 0.10
CA GLU A 228 5.01 23.78 0.73
C GLU A 228 4.14 22.90 -0.16
N ALA A 229 4.09 23.19 -1.48
CA ALA A 229 3.35 22.35 -2.42
C ALA A 229 3.85 20.91 -2.44
N GLY A 230 5.17 20.71 -2.37
CA GLY A 230 5.77 19.38 -2.28
C GLY A 230 5.36 18.62 -1.01
N LEU A 231 5.32 19.28 0.14
CA LEU A 231 4.86 18.66 1.41
C LEU A 231 3.36 18.33 1.37
N ARG A 232 2.53 19.23 0.85
CA ARG A 232 1.09 18.97 0.65
C ARG A 232 0.85 17.78 -0.28
N LEU A 233 1.63 17.67 -1.37
CA LEU A 233 1.58 16.50 -2.26
C LEU A 233 1.95 15.21 -1.52
N ARG A 234 3.03 15.25 -0.73
CA ARG A 234 3.49 14.13 0.09
C ARG A 234 2.38 13.62 1.02
N ASP A 235 1.66 14.54 1.62
CA ASP A 235 0.59 14.24 2.59
C ASP A 235 -0.75 13.88 1.91
N GLY A 236 -0.82 13.88 0.57
CA GLY A 236 -1.99 13.46 -0.18
C GLY A 236 -3.06 14.55 -0.36
N ASP A 237 -2.72 15.80 -0.11
CA ASP A 237 -3.64 16.92 -0.34
C ASP A 237 -3.82 17.20 -1.83
N THR A 238 -4.95 16.78 -2.38
CA THR A 238 -5.31 17.02 -3.80
C THR A 238 -5.52 18.49 -4.14
N GLY A 239 -5.77 19.36 -3.15
CA GLY A 239 -5.87 20.80 -3.34
C GLY A 239 -4.57 21.44 -3.79
N VAL A 240 -3.42 20.73 -3.66
CA VAL A 240 -2.12 21.20 -4.18
C VAL A 240 -2.13 21.34 -5.70
N LEU A 241 -2.99 20.64 -6.41
CA LEU A 241 -3.12 20.73 -7.87
C LEU A 241 -3.45 22.15 -8.33
N ASP A 242 -4.17 22.94 -7.53
CA ASP A 242 -4.45 24.35 -7.85
C ASP A 242 -3.16 25.19 -7.86
N TRP A 243 -2.24 24.88 -6.94
CA TRP A 243 -0.94 25.55 -6.91
C TRP A 243 -0.09 25.17 -8.14
N TYR A 244 -0.01 23.86 -8.47
CA TYR A 244 0.75 23.37 -9.61
C TYR A 244 0.21 23.91 -10.94
N ASP A 245 -1.11 23.94 -11.11
CA ASP A 245 -1.76 24.47 -12.32
C ASP A 245 -1.48 25.99 -12.48
N LYS A 246 -1.72 26.77 -11.42
CA LYS A 246 -1.47 28.21 -11.39
C LYS A 246 -0.01 28.59 -11.75
N HIS A 247 0.95 27.72 -11.41
CA HIS A 247 2.38 27.96 -11.65
C HIS A 247 2.90 27.25 -12.92
N GLY A 248 2.01 26.74 -13.78
CA GLY A 248 2.38 26.10 -15.04
C GLY A 248 3.17 24.80 -14.84
N ARG A 249 2.92 24.09 -13.75
CA ARG A 249 3.58 22.81 -13.44
C ARG A 249 2.81 21.61 -14.02
N ILE A 250 1.59 21.82 -14.52
CA ILE A 250 0.76 20.81 -15.17
C ILE A 250 0.61 21.18 -16.64
N SER A 251 0.94 20.26 -17.52
CA SER A 251 0.63 20.32 -18.95
C SER A 251 -0.23 19.11 -19.31
N SER A 252 -1.17 19.28 -20.22
CA SER A 252 -2.04 18.24 -20.66
C SER A 252 -2.14 18.21 -22.19
N GLY A 253 -2.50 17.04 -22.73
CA GLY A 253 -2.68 16.85 -24.16
C GLY A 253 -3.08 15.42 -24.51
N LEU A 254 -3.13 15.12 -25.79
CA LEU A 254 -3.36 13.76 -26.26
C LEU A 254 -2.21 12.84 -25.79
N ARG A 255 -2.55 11.62 -25.39
CA ARG A 255 -1.60 10.66 -24.82
C ARG A 255 -0.37 10.41 -25.69
N GLU A 256 -0.58 10.30 -27.01
CA GLU A 256 0.47 10.09 -28.01
C GLU A 256 1.39 11.30 -28.22
N GLU A 257 0.95 12.50 -27.86
CA GLU A 257 1.74 13.73 -27.99
C GLU A 257 2.61 14.03 -26.76
N LEU A 258 2.29 13.45 -25.60
CA LEU A 258 2.99 13.74 -24.34
C LEU A 258 4.51 13.49 -24.42
N PRO A 259 5.01 12.41 -25.05
CA PRO A 259 6.45 12.22 -25.18
C PRO A 259 7.12 13.35 -25.95
N ALA A 260 6.49 13.87 -27.03
CA ALA A 260 7.00 14.98 -27.80
C ALA A 260 7.02 16.30 -27.01
N GLN A 261 5.99 16.53 -26.21
CA GLN A 261 5.92 17.71 -25.34
C GLN A 261 7.00 17.67 -24.25
N VAL A 262 7.19 16.53 -23.58
CA VAL A 262 8.25 16.34 -22.57
C VAL A 262 9.62 16.47 -23.17
N PHE A 263 9.85 15.85 -24.32
CA PHE A 263 11.13 15.99 -25.05
C PHE A 263 11.42 17.45 -25.39
N THR A 264 10.43 18.20 -25.88
CA THR A 264 10.59 19.62 -26.23
C THR A 264 10.98 20.45 -24.99
N ALA A 265 10.26 20.31 -23.88
CA ALA A 265 10.55 21.02 -22.63
C ALA A 265 11.96 20.65 -22.09
N TRP A 266 12.32 19.39 -22.14
CA TRP A 266 13.65 18.94 -21.74
C TRP A 266 14.73 19.50 -22.63
N TRP A 267 14.51 19.52 -23.95
CA TRP A 267 15.46 20.05 -24.91
C TRP A 267 15.69 21.55 -24.73
N GLU A 268 14.64 22.30 -24.48
CA GLU A 268 14.72 23.73 -24.17
C GLU A 268 15.54 23.98 -22.90
N ALA A 269 15.30 23.23 -21.84
CA ALA A 269 16.09 23.32 -20.61
C ALA A 269 17.58 22.98 -20.87
N LYS A 270 17.86 21.94 -21.63
CA LYS A 270 19.24 21.55 -22.00
C LYS A 270 19.95 22.61 -22.82
N THR A 271 19.26 23.21 -23.78
CA THR A 271 19.83 24.27 -24.62
C THR A 271 20.02 25.59 -23.85
N ALA A 272 19.22 25.81 -22.80
CA ALA A 272 19.43 26.91 -21.83
C ALA A 272 20.58 26.62 -20.85
N GLY A 273 21.31 25.52 -20.97
CA GLY A 273 22.46 25.18 -20.12
C GLY A 273 22.08 24.55 -18.77
N LYS A 274 20.80 24.20 -18.55
CA LYS A 274 20.34 23.60 -17.32
C LYS A 274 20.62 22.08 -17.30
N THR A 275 20.82 21.53 -16.11
CA THR A 275 20.73 20.10 -15.89
C THR A 275 19.26 19.71 -15.91
N ALA A 276 18.90 18.70 -16.71
CA ALA A 276 17.50 18.31 -16.88
C ALA A 276 17.34 16.81 -17.03
N VAL A 277 16.22 16.26 -16.52
CA VAL A 277 15.86 14.84 -16.61
C VAL A 277 14.43 14.68 -17.13
N MET A 278 14.24 13.67 -18.01
CA MET A 278 12.94 13.17 -18.40
C MET A 278 12.62 11.94 -17.54
N ILE A 279 11.43 11.90 -16.93
CA ILE A 279 10.98 10.83 -16.03
C ILE A 279 9.69 10.25 -16.61
N ALA A 280 9.60 8.92 -16.67
CA ALA A 280 8.36 8.27 -17.03
C ALA A 280 7.96 7.18 -16.03
N GLY A 281 6.68 6.95 -15.92
CA GLY A 281 6.10 5.94 -15.02
C GLY A 281 6.24 4.50 -15.53
N ASP A 282 6.52 4.31 -16.82
CA ASP A 282 6.68 3.00 -17.45
C ASP A 282 7.91 2.95 -18.38
N ARG A 283 8.37 1.72 -18.66
CA ARG A 283 9.56 1.52 -19.50
C ARG A 283 9.34 1.87 -20.96
N GLY A 284 8.17 1.58 -21.52
CA GLY A 284 7.89 1.87 -22.92
C GLY A 284 8.00 3.36 -23.21
N THR A 285 7.46 4.21 -22.33
CA THR A 285 7.59 5.67 -22.42
C THR A 285 9.05 6.13 -22.24
N VAL A 286 9.83 5.50 -21.34
CA VAL A 286 11.28 5.77 -21.21
C VAL A 286 12.01 5.49 -22.51
N ASP A 287 11.71 4.37 -23.18
CA ASP A 287 12.37 3.98 -24.43
C ASP A 287 12.05 4.98 -25.55
N VAL A 288 10.78 5.40 -25.68
CA VAL A 288 10.37 6.44 -26.65
C VAL A 288 11.13 7.75 -26.40
N LEU A 289 11.21 8.22 -25.16
CA LEU A 289 11.94 9.43 -24.81
C LEU A 289 13.44 9.32 -25.07
N ASN A 290 14.03 8.17 -24.80
CA ASN A 290 15.43 7.88 -25.10
C ASN A 290 15.70 7.91 -26.62
N ASP A 291 14.83 7.30 -27.43
CA ASP A 291 14.97 7.29 -28.88
C ASP A 291 14.83 8.70 -29.48
N MET A 292 13.87 9.50 -29.01
CA MET A 292 13.69 10.90 -29.41
C MET A 292 14.95 11.73 -29.09
N ALA A 293 15.48 11.59 -27.89
CA ALA A 293 16.69 12.29 -27.47
C ALA A 293 17.90 11.87 -28.30
N ARG A 294 18.08 10.55 -28.49
CA ARG A 294 19.18 10.01 -29.33
C ARG A 294 19.08 10.51 -30.78
N GLN A 295 17.88 10.46 -31.37
CA GLN A 295 17.66 10.93 -32.74
C GLN A 295 18.07 12.41 -32.89
N ARG A 296 17.70 13.25 -31.92
CA ARG A 296 18.11 14.65 -31.93
C ARG A 296 19.62 14.84 -31.87
N TYR A 297 20.34 14.05 -31.08
CA TYR A 297 21.81 14.11 -31.01
C TYR A 297 22.48 13.55 -32.28
N LEU A 298 21.85 12.58 -32.97
CA LEU A 298 22.26 12.11 -34.30
C LEU A 298 22.12 13.23 -35.32
N ASP A 299 20.96 13.92 -35.37
CA ASP A 299 20.71 15.02 -36.31
C ASP A 299 21.70 16.19 -36.13
N LEU A 300 22.18 16.39 -34.91
CA LEU A 300 23.19 17.41 -34.59
C LEU A 300 24.63 16.96 -34.78
N GLY A 301 24.84 15.69 -35.18
CA GLY A 301 26.19 15.12 -35.35
C GLY A 301 26.97 14.98 -34.03
N VAL A 302 26.32 15.02 -32.88
CA VAL A 302 26.90 14.78 -31.54
C VAL A 302 27.10 13.29 -31.33
N VAL A 303 26.10 12.51 -31.72
CA VAL A 303 26.19 11.05 -31.78
C VAL A 303 26.61 10.66 -33.19
N THR A 304 27.69 9.83 -33.31
CA THR A 304 28.33 9.51 -34.58
C THR A 304 28.36 7.98 -34.83
N PRO A 305 27.33 7.40 -35.48
CA PRO A 305 27.24 5.98 -35.75
C PRO A 305 28.34 5.47 -36.71
N ASP A 306 28.86 6.35 -37.59
CA ASP A 306 29.90 6.01 -38.56
C ASP A 306 31.21 5.54 -37.89
N ALA A 307 31.43 5.90 -36.63
CA ALA A 307 32.55 5.42 -35.82
C ALA A 307 32.32 4.02 -35.21
N GLY A 308 31.20 3.37 -35.55
CA GLY A 308 30.75 2.07 -35.05
C GLY A 308 29.60 2.19 -34.02
N GLU A 309 28.80 1.12 -33.97
CA GLU A 309 27.71 0.97 -33.00
C GLU A 309 27.84 -0.34 -32.23
N ALA A 310 27.60 -0.34 -30.96
CA ALA A 310 27.46 -1.53 -30.12
C ALA A 310 25.98 -1.83 -29.85
N LYS A 311 25.61 -3.11 -29.86
CA LYS A 311 24.28 -3.55 -29.42
C LYS A 311 24.23 -3.49 -27.89
N ILE A 312 23.22 -2.83 -27.36
CA ILE A 312 22.94 -2.71 -25.92
C ILE A 312 21.65 -3.44 -25.57
N SER A 313 21.28 -3.47 -24.29
CA SER A 313 20.07 -4.13 -23.78
C SER A 313 18.80 -3.57 -24.45
N GLY A 314 17.74 -4.36 -24.51
CA GLY A 314 16.47 -3.96 -25.11
C GLY A 314 16.45 -3.88 -26.64
N GLY A 315 17.54 -4.30 -27.32
CA GLY A 315 17.63 -4.26 -28.78
C GLY A 315 18.08 -2.92 -29.36
N HIS A 316 18.35 -1.94 -28.55
CA HIS A 316 18.86 -0.62 -28.91
C HIS A 316 20.35 -0.70 -29.29
N ARG A 317 20.88 0.42 -29.77
CA ARG A 317 22.31 0.58 -30.14
C ARG A 317 22.88 1.82 -29.48
N ALA A 318 24.17 1.80 -29.18
CA ALA A 318 24.90 2.95 -28.67
C ALA A 318 26.13 3.23 -29.59
N ALA A 319 26.35 4.49 -29.86
CA ALA A 319 27.47 5.00 -30.67
C ALA A 319 28.28 6.02 -29.85
N VAL A 320 29.39 6.49 -30.44
CA VAL A 320 30.20 7.56 -29.84
C VAL A 320 29.32 8.82 -29.67
N GLY A 321 29.33 9.40 -28.48
CA GLY A 321 28.53 10.57 -28.11
C GLY A 321 27.25 10.22 -27.36
N ASP A 322 26.77 8.98 -27.42
CA ASP A 322 25.57 8.56 -26.68
C ASP A 322 25.78 8.64 -25.16
N VAL A 323 24.72 9.02 -24.47
CA VAL A 323 24.61 8.88 -23.00
C VAL A 323 23.99 7.52 -22.70
N ILE A 324 24.67 6.74 -21.91
CA ILE A 324 24.25 5.41 -21.51
C ILE A 324 24.21 5.27 -19.99
N VAL A 325 23.49 4.27 -19.52
CA VAL A 325 23.43 3.89 -18.11
C VAL A 325 23.76 2.42 -17.93
N THR A 326 24.54 2.12 -16.91
CA THR A 326 24.85 0.73 -16.50
C THR A 326 23.80 0.22 -15.54
N ARG A 327 23.37 -1.05 -15.69
CA ARG A 327 22.24 -1.69 -14.98
C ARG A 327 22.67 -2.75 -13.97
N CYS A 328 23.95 -3.06 -13.92
CA CYS A 328 24.48 -4.07 -13.01
C CYS A 328 25.76 -3.59 -12.33
N ASN A 329 25.88 -3.88 -11.02
CA ASN A 329 27.13 -3.62 -10.28
C ASN A 329 28.22 -4.59 -10.79
N ASN A 330 29.41 -4.06 -11.11
CA ASN A 330 30.55 -4.91 -11.47
C ASN A 330 31.80 -4.47 -10.74
N SER A 331 32.27 -5.32 -9.80
CA SER A 331 33.46 -5.05 -8.97
C SER A 331 34.80 -5.15 -9.73
N GLN A 332 34.81 -5.81 -10.89
CA GLN A 332 36.00 -5.97 -11.73
C GLN A 332 36.19 -4.74 -12.67
N LEU A 333 35.13 -4.09 -13.05
CA LEU A 333 35.17 -2.89 -13.89
C LEU A 333 35.46 -1.66 -13.00
N ARG A 334 36.75 -1.31 -12.94
CA ARG A 334 37.26 -0.27 -12.05
C ARG A 334 37.76 0.95 -12.81
N TYR A 335 37.52 2.13 -12.24
CA TYR A 335 37.91 3.41 -12.83
C TYR A 335 38.32 4.42 -11.76
N GLY A 336 38.71 5.62 -12.16
CA GLY A 336 39.14 6.69 -11.26
C GLY A 336 40.61 6.58 -10.86
N LYS A 337 41.05 7.52 -10.00
CA LYS A 337 42.44 7.55 -9.51
C LYS A 337 42.71 6.26 -8.72
N ASN A 338 43.79 5.56 -9.10
CA ASN A 338 44.18 4.27 -8.52
C ASN A 338 43.09 3.17 -8.63
N LYS A 339 42.17 3.25 -9.62
CA LYS A 339 41.06 2.31 -9.78
C LYS A 339 40.19 2.16 -8.51
N ALA A 340 40.02 3.24 -7.79
CA ALA A 340 39.30 3.21 -6.49
C ALA A 340 37.80 3.02 -6.67
N LYS A 341 37.22 3.44 -7.81
CA LYS A 341 35.79 3.33 -8.11
C LYS A 341 35.48 2.09 -8.95
N ARG A 342 34.26 1.56 -8.81
CA ARG A 342 33.72 0.46 -9.59
C ARG A 342 32.49 0.90 -10.38
N VAL A 343 32.18 0.22 -11.47
CA VAL A 343 30.93 0.42 -12.22
C VAL A 343 29.74 -0.06 -11.38
N LYS A 344 28.70 0.78 -11.31
CA LYS A 344 27.50 0.55 -10.49
C LYS A 344 26.24 0.56 -11.34
N ASN A 345 25.20 -0.04 -10.82
CA ASN A 345 23.85 0.14 -11.33
C ASN A 345 23.43 1.61 -11.15
N GLY A 346 23.01 2.25 -12.26
CA GLY A 346 22.59 3.64 -12.28
C GLY A 346 23.68 4.64 -12.68
N ASP A 347 24.95 4.24 -12.82
CA ASP A 347 26.00 5.14 -13.30
C ASP A 347 25.71 5.60 -14.74
N LEU A 348 25.78 6.92 -14.97
CA LEU A 348 25.61 7.56 -16.27
C LEU A 348 26.98 7.80 -16.91
N TRP A 349 27.10 7.46 -18.18
CA TRP A 349 28.32 7.54 -18.95
C TRP A 349 28.10 8.17 -20.33
N THR A 350 29.13 8.83 -20.85
CA THR A 350 29.18 9.19 -22.28
C THR A 350 30.09 8.24 -23.01
N VAL A 351 29.63 7.68 -24.11
CA VAL A 351 30.42 6.77 -24.98
C VAL A 351 31.48 7.59 -25.71
N THR A 352 32.75 7.23 -25.56
CA THR A 352 33.87 7.91 -26.19
C THR A 352 34.52 7.09 -27.33
N LYS A 353 34.33 5.76 -27.30
CA LYS A 353 34.81 4.86 -28.35
C LYS A 353 34.00 3.57 -28.38
N VAL A 354 33.75 3.02 -29.57
CA VAL A 354 33.17 1.71 -29.78
C VAL A 354 34.26 0.76 -30.26
N GLY A 355 34.40 -0.39 -29.61
CA GLY A 355 35.31 -1.46 -30.02
C GLY A 355 34.73 -2.31 -31.15
N ALA A 356 35.58 -2.87 -32.00
CA ALA A 356 35.15 -3.77 -33.07
C ALA A 356 34.46 -5.05 -32.57
N ASP A 357 34.70 -5.40 -31.31
CA ASP A 357 34.10 -6.52 -30.60
C ASP A 357 32.76 -6.16 -29.94
N GLY A 358 32.29 -4.92 -30.03
CA GLY A 358 31.10 -4.41 -29.36
C GLY A 358 31.35 -3.88 -27.95
N SER A 359 32.60 -3.83 -27.50
CA SER A 359 32.92 -3.16 -26.21
C SER A 359 32.78 -1.66 -26.32
N LEU A 360 32.49 -0.99 -25.19
CA LEU A 360 32.38 0.46 -25.11
C LEU A 360 33.47 1.05 -24.20
N THR A 361 34.22 2.03 -24.68
CA THR A 361 34.98 2.92 -23.80
C THR A 361 34.09 4.08 -23.43
N VAL A 362 33.88 4.28 -22.14
CA VAL A 362 32.95 5.28 -21.62
C VAL A 362 33.63 6.21 -20.61
N SER A 363 33.15 7.43 -20.50
CA SER A 363 33.66 8.45 -19.59
C SER A 363 32.56 8.88 -18.63
N THR A 364 32.91 9.18 -17.37
CA THR A 364 31.97 9.77 -16.41
C THR A 364 31.41 11.07 -16.98
N ASN A 365 30.10 11.22 -16.90
CA ASN A 365 29.43 12.43 -17.39
C ASN A 365 29.72 13.58 -16.43
N THR A 366 30.69 14.44 -16.75
CA THR A 366 31.13 15.56 -15.94
C THR A 366 30.47 16.87 -16.40
N SER A 367 29.15 16.89 -16.52
CA SER A 367 28.41 18.15 -16.60
C SER A 367 28.29 18.72 -15.17
N GLY A 368 29.40 19.24 -14.66
CA GLY A 368 29.37 19.99 -13.42
C GLY A 368 28.78 21.38 -13.63
N THR A 369 28.05 21.87 -12.66
CA THR A 369 27.41 23.19 -12.53
C THR A 369 28.36 24.40 -12.67
N THR A 370 29.64 24.19 -12.94
CA THR A 370 30.65 25.24 -12.98
C THR A 370 31.54 25.20 -14.21
N GLY A 371 30.99 25.03 -15.41
CA GLY A 371 31.70 25.35 -16.68
C GLY A 371 33.16 24.89 -16.89
N THR A 372 33.79 24.26 -15.93
CA THR A 372 35.13 23.69 -16.01
C THR A 372 35.11 22.26 -16.46
N LYS A 373 35.61 21.96 -17.66
CA LYS A 373 35.90 20.61 -18.15
C LYS A 373 36.83 19.89 -17.15
N ARG A 374 36.26 19.16 -16.18
CA ARG A 374 37.04 18.18 -15.44
C ARG A 374 37.24 16.95 -16.35
N SER A 375 38.49 16.49 -16.45
CA SER A 375 38.82 15.25 -17.14
C SER A 375 38.01 14.11 -16.53
N GLY A 376 37.02 13.61 -17.28
CA GLY A 376 36.21 12.45 -16.87
C GLY A 376 37.09 11.20 -16.74
N HIS A 377 36.78 10.38 -15.77
CA HIS A 377 37.41 9.07 -15.64
C HIS A 377 36.82 8.12 -16.68
N THR A 378 37.68 7.32 -17.31
CA THR A 378 37.28 6.35 -18.36
C THR A 378 37.32 4.93 -17.84
N VAL A 379 36.42 4.10 -18.37
CA VAL A 379 36.42 2.63 -18.20
C VAL A 379 36.02 1.96 -19.50
N ILE A 380 36.50 0.75 -19.70
CA ILE A 380 36.10 -0.10 -20.83
C ILE A 380 35.06 -1.09 -20.31
N LEU A 381 33.88 -1.07 -20.91
CA LEU A 381 32.80 -2.03 -20.67
C LEU A 381 32.92 -3.16 -21.70
N PRO A 382 33.12 -4.42 -21.29
CA PRO A 382 33.20 -5.57 -22.21
C PRO A 382 31.90 -5.76 -23.01
N ALA A 383 31.98 -6.30 -24.20
CA ALA A 383 30.86 -6.49 -25.12
C ALA A 383 29.70 -7.27 -24.51
N GLU A 384 29.98 -8.32 -23.75
CA GLU A 384 28.97 -9.12 -23.04
C GLU A 384 28.21 -8.27 -22.01
N TYR A 385 28.95 -7.51 -21.19
CA TYR A 385 28.35 -6.59 -20.22
C TYR A 385 27.52 -5.49 -20.89
N VAL A 386 27.99 -4.97 -22.03
CA VAL A 386 27.32 -3.96 -22.84
C VAL A 386 25.98 -4.48 -23.37
N ALA A 387 25.95 -5.67 -23.93
CA ALA A 387 24.77 -6.25 -24.54
C ALA A 387 23.64 -6.54 -23.53
N GLU A 388 24.00 -6.87 -22.28
CA GLU A 388 23.05 -7.29 -21.26
C GLU A 388 22.70 -6.18 -20.26
N ASN A 389 23.66 -5.32 -19.91
CA ASN A 389 23.58 -4.44 -18.75
C ASN A 389 23.77 -2.94 -19.07
N VAL A 390 23.61 -2.55 -20.34
CA VAL A 390 23.70 -1.15 -20.74
C VAL A 390 22.42 -0.74 -21.46
N GLU A 391 21.86 0.41 -21.07
CA GLU A 391 20.69 1.04 -21.70
C GLU A 391 21.04 2.49 -22.08
N LEU A 392 20.21 3.14 -22.94
CA LEU A 392 20.28 4.59 -23.13
C LEU A 392 19.93 5.32 -21.84
N GLY A 393 20.53 6.47 -21.60
CA GLY A 393 20.49 7.16 -20.32
C GLY A 393 19.94 8.59 -20.39
N TYR A 394 19.15 8.96 -21.43
CA TYR A 394 18.56 10.28 -21.55
C TYR A 394 17.29 10.46 -20.72
N ALA A 395 16.50 9.41 -20.57
CA ALA A 395 15.30 9.33 -19.75
C ALA A 395 15.44 8.28 -18.64
N SER A 396 14.61 8.36 -17.62
CA SER A 396 14.69 7.52 -16.43
C SER A 396 13.29 7.11 -15.95
N THR A 397 13.18 5.97 -15.30
CA THR A 397 11.98 5.65 -14.51
C THR A 397 11.99 6.43 -13.20
N VAL A 398 10.82 6.55 -12.55
CA VAL A 398 10.66 7.23 -11.26
C VAL A 398 11.60 6.64 -10.20
N TYR A 399 11.64 5.30 -10.06
CA TYR A 399 12.52 4.62 -9.10
C TYR A 399 14.00 4.97 -9.27
N ARG A 400 14.45 5.11 -10.51
CA ARG A 400 15.84 5.51 -10.79
C ARG A 400 16.11 6.99 -10.61
N SER A 401 15.07 7.83 -10.66
CA SER A 401 15.20 9.26 -10.41
C SER A 401 15.33 9.61 -8.93
N GLN A 402 15.04 8.66 -8.03
CA GLN A 402 15.24 8.88 -6.59
C GLN A 402 16.73 9.13 -6.29
N GLY A 403 17.00 10.09 -5.42
CA GLY A 403 18.37 10.57 -5.14
C GLY A 403 18.94 11.55 -6.17
N ILE A 404 18.40 11.63 -7.40
CA ILE A 404 18.85 12.60 -8.41
C ILE A 404 18.34 14.02 -8.03
N THR A 405 19.19 15.02 -8.24
CA THR A 405 18.79 16.42 -8.15
C THR A 405 19.31 17.16 -9.38
N VAL A 406 18.41 17.82 -10.10
CA VAL A 406 18.65 18.57 -11.33
C VAL A 406 18.02 19.98 -11.24
N ASP A 407 18.25 20.81 -12.24
CA ASP A 407 17.59 22.13 -12.30
C ASP A 407 16.12 21.98 -12.78
N ALA A 408 15.87 21.08 -13.73
CA ALA A 408 14.52 20.85 -14.27
C ALA A 408 14.18 19.36 -14.43
N ALA A 409 12.98 18.97 -14.03
CA ALA A 409 12.44 17.63 -14.18
C ALA A 409 11.10 17.65 -14.93
N PHE A 410 10.94 16.77 -15.89
CA PHE A 410 9.77 16.65 -16.76
C PHE A 410 9.24 15.22 -16.71
N THR A 411 7.99 15.06 -16.27
CA THR A 411 7.45 13.76 -15.89
C THR A 411 6.20 13.40 -16.69
N ILE A 412 6.14 12.15 -17.20
CA ILE A 412 4.91 11.51 -17.66
C ILE A 412 4.55 10.42 -16.65
N PRO A 413 3.51 10.58 -15.84
CA PRO A 413 3.12 9.56 -14.88
C PRO A 413 2.37 8.42 -15.57
N ALA A 414 2.60 7.17 -15.14
CA ALA A 414 1.75 6.06 -15.54
C ALA A 414 0.41 6.09 -14.78
N ALA A 415 -0.65 5.57 -15.36
CA ALA A 415 -1.97 5.49 -14.71
C ALA A 415 -1.95 4.70 -13.39
N ALA A 416 -1.04 3.73 -13.27
CA ALA A 416 -0.86 2.91 -12.07
C ALA A 416 0.08 3.54 -11.02
N MET A 417 0.64 4.73 -11.28
CA MET A 417 1.53 5.41 -10.35
C MET A 417 0.80 5.74 -9.05
N ASP A 418 1.49 5.63 -7.94
CA ASP A 418 1.02 6.04 -6.62
C ASP A 418 1.51 7.46 -6.25
N ARG A 419 1.00 7.95 -5.11
CA ARG A 419 1.37 9.24 -4.55
C ARG A 419 2.87 9.35 -4.30
N GLN A 420 3.50 8.32 -3.77
CA GLN A 420 4.92 8.29 -3.43
C GLN A 420 5.80 8.43 -4.67
N GLY A 421 5.47 7.70 -5.73
CA GLY A 421 6.14 7.86 -7.02
C GLY A 421 5.96 9.24 -7.63
N PHE A 422 4.75 9.78 -7.55
CA PHE A 422 4.47 11.12 -8.04
C PHE A 422 5.20 12.20 -7.23
N TYR A 423 5.21 12.10 -5.90
CA TYR A 423 5.99 12.98 -5.03
C TYR A 423 7.50 12.92 -5.35
N VAL A 424 8.06 11.71 -5.52
CA VAL A 424 9.46 11.58 -5.93
C VAL A 424 9.70 12.29 -7.26
N ALA A 425 8.87 12.06 -8.28
CA ALA A 425 9.03 12.68 -9.59
C ALA A 425 8.96 14.23 -9.54
N MET A 426 7.99 14.77 -8.78
CA MET A 426 7.75 16.21 -8.63
C MET A 426 8.73 16.91 -7.69
N THR A 427 9.72 16.23 -7.17
CA THR A 427 10.74 16.81 -6.27
C THR A 427 12.17 16.67 -6.78
N ARG A 428 12.38 16.32 -8.07
CA ARG A 428 13.73 16.16 -8.62
C ARG A 428 14.38 17.47 -9.04
N GLY A 429 13.59 18.42 -9.57
CA GLY A 429 14.05 19.73 -10.04
C GLY A 429 14.17 20.74 -8.91
N ARG A 430 15.20 21.60 -9.01
CA ARG A 430 15.35 22.78 -8.12
C ARG A 430 14.52 23.96 -8.60
N GLU A 431 14.47 24.17 -9.92
CA GLU A 431 13.82 25.32 -10.54
C GLU A 431 12.47 24.96 -11.15
N THR A 432 12.37 23.76 -11.73
CA THR A 432 11.17 23.33 -12.44
C THR A 432 10.91 21.85 -12.21
N ASN A 433 9.69 21.55 -11.75
CA ASN A 433 9.10 20.21 -11.78
C ASN A 433 7.79 20.30 -12.54
N GLN A 434 7.70 19.68 -13.71
CA GLN A 434 6.55 19.77 -14.58
C GLN A 434 6.05 18.36 -14.92
N VAL A 435 4.74 18.17 -14.80
CA VAL A 435 4.06 16.92 -15.16
C VAL A 435 3.24 17.10 -16.43
N PHE A 436 3.29 16.09 -17.27
CA PHE A 436 2.55 16.00 -18.53
C PHE A 436 1.58 14.84 -18.46
N VAL A 437 0.31 15.13 -18.54
CA VAL A 437 -0.76 14.14 -18.30
C VAL A 437 -1.74 14.08 -19.47
N PRO A 438 -2.32 12.90 -19.73
CA PRO A 438 -3.35 12.78 -20.73
C PRO A 438 -4.61 13.57 -20.29
N ASP A 439 -5.26 14.20 -21.23
CA ASP A 439 -6.56 14.83 -21.05
C ASP A 439 -7.51 14.31 -22.13
N ASP A 440 -8.31 13.31 -21.77
CA ASP A 440 -9.24 12.67 -22.69
C ASP A 440 -10.45 13.57 -23.02
N GLN A 441 -10.56 14.76 -22.38
CA GLN A 441 -11.57 15.77 -22.73
C GLN A 441 -11.13 16.64 -23.91
N VAL A 442 -9.86 16.59 -24.29
CA VAL A 442 -9.39 17.22 -25.53
C VAL A 442 -10.01 16.44 -26.70
N PRO A 443 -10.79 17.07 -27.61
CA PRO A 443 -11.41 16.36 -28.70
C PRO A 443 -10.35 15.72 -29.60
N ASP A 444 -10.36 14.41 -29.66
CA ASP A 444 -9.67 13.68 -30.71
C ASP A 444 -10.51 13.79 -31.98
N VAL A 445 -10.03 14.53 -32.96
CA VAL A 445 -10.76 14.82 -34.21
C VAL A 445 -11.02 13.54 -35.02
N ASP A 446 -10.31 12.45 -34.75
CA ASP A 446 -10.34 11.21 -35.54
C ASP A 446 -10.87 9.98 -34.78
N SER A 447 -11.25 10.07 -33.48
CA SER A 447 -11.67 8.89 -32.74
C SER A 447 -13.16 8.55 -32.93
N HIS A 448 -13.43 7.43 -33.58
CA HIS A 448 -14.74 6.79 -33.67
C HIS A 448 -15.01 5.78 -32.55
N LEU A 449 -14.22 5.79 -31.48
CA LEU A 449 -14.38 4.88 -30.35
C LEU A 449 -15.49 5.40 -29.41
N PRO A 450 -16.31 4.48 -28.81
CA PRO A 450 -17.27 4.88 -27.78
C PRO A 450 -16.52 5.56 -26.64
N GLN A 451 -16.86 6.81 -26.37
CA GLN A 451 -16.31 7.56 -25.26
C GLN A 451 -16.64 6.82 -23.95
N GLY A 452 -15.66 6.12 -23.37
CA GLY A 452 -15.63 5.86 -21.94
C GLY A 452 -15.70 7.22 -21.22
N GLN A 453 -15.92 7.24 -19.91
CA GLN A 453 -15.92 8.52 -19.17
C GLN A 453 -14.57 9.22 -19.40
N ALA A 454 -14.60 10.27 -20.22
CA ALA A 454 -13.42 11.07 -20.52
C ALA A 454 -12.90 11.68 -19.23
N MET A 455 -11.64 11.41 -18.91
CA MET A 455 -10.99 11.83 -17.67
C MET A 455 -10.17 13.10 -17.93
N SER A 456 -10.43 14.15 -17.17
CA SER A 456 -9.61 15.36 -17.23
C SER A 456 -8.23 15.15 -16.61
N ALA A 457 -7.26 15.96 -17.01
CA ALA A 457 -5.92 15.99 -16.43
C ALA A 457 -5.94 16.06 -14.89
N ARG A 458 -6.85 16.87 -14.33
CA ARG A 458 -7.04 17.00 -12.88
C ARG A 458 -7.55 15.71 -12.24
N GLN A 459 -8.53 15.06 -12.84
CA GLN A 459 -9.05 13.79 -12.34
C GLN A 459 -7.98 12.70 -12.36
N TYR A 460 -7.18 12.66 -13.44
CA TYR A 460 -6.06 11.73 -13.56
C TYR A 460 -5.04 11.91 -12.43
N LEU A 461 -4.60 13.14 -12.16
CA LEU A 461 -3.67 13.44 -11.07
C LEU A 461 -4.29 13.21 -9.68
N THR A 462 -5.57 13.52 -9.51
CA THR A 462 -6.30 13.24 -8.25
C THR A 462 -6.31 11.75 -7.93
N GLN A 463 -6.51 10.88 -8.94
CA GLN A 463 -6.44 9.43 -8.74
C GLN A 463 -5.05 8.95 -8.32
N ILE A 464 -3.99 9.53 -8.89
CA ILE A 464 -2.61 9.22 -8.51
C ILE A 464 -2.34 9.64 -7.05
N ILE A 465 -2.73 10.87 -6.67
CA ILE A 465 -2.51 11.38 -5.31
C ILE A 465 -3.28 10.57 -4.27
N ASN A 466 -4.50 10.15 -4.58
CA ASN A 466 -5.33 9.34 -3.69
C ASN A 466 -4.85 7.88 -3.58
N ARG A 467 -4.00 7.42 -4.49
CA ARG A 467 -3.44 6.07 -4.42
C ARG A 467 -2.23 6.07 -3.50
N ASP A 468 -2.44 5.59 -2.29
CA ASP A 468 -1.36 5.40 -1.33
C ASP A 468 -0.58 4.12 -1.64
N GLY A 469 0.69 4.27 -2.03
CA GLY A 469 1.64 3.19 -2.28
C GLY A 469 2.56 2.90 -1.09
N SER A 470 2.26 3.45 0.08
CA SER A 470 3.06 3.22 1.29
C SER A 470 3.10 1.72 1.61
N ALA A 471 4.29 1.20 1.85
CA ALA A 471 4.42 -0.15 2.35
C ALA A 471 3.87 -0.22 3.78
N VAL A 472 3.04 -1.23 4.05
CA VAL A 472 2.45 -1.50 5.36
C VAL A 472 3.09 -2.76 5.90
N THR A 473 3.53 -2.74 7.17
CA THR A 473 4.07 -3.91 7.85
C THR A 473 2.99 -4.99 8.02
N ALA A 474 3.41 -6.24 8.16
CA ALA A 474 2.45 -7.34 8.39
C ALA A 474 1.71 -7.17 9.72
N HIS A 475 2.40 -6.68 10.76
CA HIS A 475 1.77 -6.38 12.06
C HIS A 475 0.75 -5.24 11.96
N ALA A 476 1.08 -4.15 11.28
CA ALA A 476 0.14 -3.03 11.08
C ALA A 476 -1.08 -3.47 10.24
N ALA A 477 -0.85 -4.28 9.21
CA ALA A 477 -1.94 -4.83 8.39
C ALA A 477 -2.85 -5.76 9.21
N LEU A 478 -2.29 -6.57 10.12
CA LEU A 478 -3.05 -7.41 11.03
C LEU A 478 -3.82 -6.58 12.06
N ALA A 479 -3.19 -5.56 12.64
CA ALA A 479 -3.85 -4.65 13.58
C ALA A 479 -5.04 -3.92 12.91
N ALA A 480 -4.85 -3.38 11.71
CA ALA A 480 -5.92 -2.73 10.94
C ALA A 480 -7.06 -3.69 10.57
N ALA A 481 -6.73 -4.95 10.24
CA ALA A 481 -7.74 -5.96 9.98
C ALA A 481 -8.55 -6.30 11.24
N ASN A 482 -7.89 -6.44 12.39
CA ASN A 482 -8.55 -6.68 13.67
C ASN A 482 -9.41 -5.48 14.09
N GLU A 483 -8.93 -4.25 13.90
CA GLU A 483 -9.71 -3.04 14.16
C GLU A 483 -10.94 -2.95 13.25
N ALA A 484 -10.79 -3.22 11.96
CA ALA A 484 -11.90 -3.27 11.02
C ALA A 484 -12.93 -4.34 11.39
N MET A 485 -12.49 -5.48 11.93
CA MET A 485 -13.38 -6.53 12.44
C MET A 485 -14.14 -6.06 13.69
N THR A 486 -13.46 -5.37 14.61
CA THR A 486 -14.08 -4.88 15.88
C THR A 486 -15.00 -3.68 15.67
N THR A 487 -14.74 -2.86 14.66
CA THR A 487 -15.56 -1.67 14.34
C THR A 487 -16.65 -1.94 13.29
N GLY A 488 -16.78 -3.19 12.80
CA GLY A 488 -17.74 -3.52 11.74
C GLY A 488 -17.42 -2.94 10.36
N ALA A 489 -16.38 -2.13 10.22
CA ALA A 489 -16.03 -1.45 8.97
C ALA A 489 -15.62 -2.40 7.83
N GLY A 490 -15.36 -3.68 8.12
CA GLY A 490 -15.05 -4.72 7.15
C GLY A 490 -16.24 -5.57 6.71
N PHE A 491 -17.45 -5.37 7.27
CA PHE A 491 -18.61 -6.18 6.95
C PHE A 491 -19.36 -5.62 5.73
N ASP A 492 -19.56 -6.48 4.73
CA ASP A 492 -20.60 -6.26 3.74
C ASP A 492 -21.95 -6.65 4.36
N VAL A 493 -22.64 -5.64 4.93
CA VAL A 493 -23.92 -5.80 5.63
C VAL A 493 -24.95 -6.53 4.74
N HIS A 494 -24.93 -6.30 3.43
CA HIS A 494 -25.83 -6.96 2.50
C HIS A 494 -25.54 -8.46 2.40
N THR A 495 -24.28 -8.85 2.30
CA THR A 495 -23.84 -10.26 2.28
C THR A 495 -24.18 -10.95 3.60
N VAL A 496 -23.92 -10.30 4.73
CA VAL A 496 -24.25 -10.82 6.06
C VAL A 496 -25.76 -10.99 6.22
N ALA A 497 -26.55 -9.97 5.90
CA ALA A 497 -28.02 -10.02 5.97
C ALA A 497 -28.60 -11.10 5.04
N THR A 498 -28.00 -11.30 3.86
CA THR A 498 -28.42 -12.36 2.93
C THR A 498 -28.11 -13.74 3.49
N ALA A 499 -26.91 -13.96 4.04
CA ALA A 499 -26.52 -15.23 4.66
C ALA A 499 -27.39 -15.58 5.88
N TYR A 500 -27.73 -14.60 6.72
CA TYR A 500 -28.64 -14.78 7.82
C TYR A 500 -30.06 -15.13 7.37
N ARG A 501 -30.54 -14.45 6.33
CA ARG A 501 -31.86 -14.76 5.76
C ARG A 501 -31.92 -16.19 5.23
N GLU A 502 -30.93 -16.62 4.47
CA GLU A 502 -30.83 -17.97 3.92
C GLU A 502 -30.76 -19.01 5.04
N LEU A 503 -29.98 -18.75 6.09
CA LEU A 503 -29.90 -19.63 7.26
C LEU A 503 -31.22 -19.71 8.01
N ALA A 504 -31.88 -18.58 8.23
CA ALA A 504 -33.17 -18.52 8.90
C ALA A 504 -34.27 -19.28 8.10
N GLU A 505 -34.31 -19.08 6.78
CA GLU A 505 -35.22 -19.82 5.89
C GLU A 505 -34.96 -21.32 5.94
N GLU A 506 -33.73 -21.75 6.00
CA GLU A 506 -33.35 -23.14 5.99
C GLU A 506 -33.68 -23.83 7.34
N LEU A 507 -33.42 -23.15 8.47
CA LEU A 507 -33.81 -23.62 9.79
C LEU A 507 -35.34 -23.72 9.92
N ALA A 508 -36.05 -22.73 9.42
CA ALA A 508 -37.51 -22.74 9.40
C ALA A 508 -38.06 -23.90 8.53
N VAL A 509 -37.39 -24.21 7.41
CA VAL A 509 -37.74 -25.42 6.63
C VAL A 509 -37.50 -26.68 7.43
N GLN A 510 -36.40 -26.79 8.19
CA GLN A 510 -36.11 -27.93 9.05
C GLN A 510 -37.17 -28.15 10.13
N VAL A 511 -37.66 -27.05 10.74
CA VAL A 511 -38.76 -27.11 11.72
C VAL A 511 -40.03 -27.68 11.07
N VAL A 512 -40.38 -27.20 9.87
CA VAL A 512 -41.55 -27.72 9.14
C VAL A 512 -41.40 -29.19 8.80
N VAL A 513 -40.20 -29.62 8.38
CA VAL A 513 -39.91 -31.00 8.05
C VAL A 513 -39.94 -31.88 9.31
N ALA A 514 -39.40 -31.41 10.43
CA ALA A 514 -39.41 -32.12 11.71
C ALA A 514 -40.83 -32.32 12.27
N ALA A 515 -41.75 -31.42 11.99
CA ALA A 515 -43.13 -31.51 12.41
C ALA A 515 -43.90 -32.67 11.74
N ALA A 516 -43.34 -33.28 10.68
CA ALA A 516 -43.86 -34.54 10.11
C ALA A 516 -43.63 -35.75 11.05
N GLY A 517 -42.84 -35.64 12.10
CA GLY A 517 -42.55 -36.66 13.08
C GLY A 517 -41.87 -37.88 12.45
N ASP A 518 -42.31 -39.08 12.84
CA ASP A 518 -41.76 -40.34 12.35
C ASP A 518 -42.18 -40.73 10.89
N ASP A 519 -43.01 -39.87 10.23
CA ASP A 519 -43.45 -40.11 8.86
C ASP A 519 -42.39 -39.58 7.85
N THR A 520 -41.39 -40.43 7.60
CA THR A 520 -40.29 -40.14 6.68
C THR A 520 -40.74 -39.79 5.28
N ALA A 521 -41.82 -40.39 4.76
CA ALA A 521 -42.34 -40.09 3.43
C ALA A 521 -42.94 -38.68 3.35
N THR A 522 -43.63 -38.24 4.39
CA THR A 522 -44.16 -36.87 4.51
C THR A 522 -43.00 -35.85 4.69
N ALA A 523 -41.98 -36.17 5.48
CA ALA A 523 -40.81 -35.38 5.68
C ALA A 523 -40.02 -35.17 4.35
N GLU A 524 -39.82 -36.23 3.57
CA GLU A 524 -39.19 -36.16 2.24
C GLU A 524 -39.99 -35.31 1.25
N LEU A 525 -41.33 -35.42 1.26
CA LEU A 525 -42.19 -34.60 0.43
C LEU A 525 -42.08 -33.11 0.76
N LEU A 526 -42.08 -32.76 2.05
CA LEU A 526 -41.92 -31.39 2.51
C LEU A 526 -40.50 -30.87 2.22
N ALA A 527 -39.45 -31.64 2.42
CA ALA A 527 -38.09 -31.28 2.14
C ALA A 527 -37.83 -30.98 0.64
N ALA A 528 -38.50 -31.75 -0.25
CA ALA A 528 -38.35 -31.57 -1.70
C ALA A 528 -39.25 -30.46 -2.28
N ASP A 529 -40.24 -29.98 -1.53
CA ASP A 529 -41.22 -29.03 -2.02
C ASP A 529 -40.71 -27.59 -1.90
N TRP A 530 -40.56 -26.90 -3.03
CA TRP A 530 -40.11 -25.51 -3.08
C TRP A 530 -41.03 -24.54 -2.31
N GLN A 531 -42.30 -24.89 -2.08
CA GLN A 531 -43.24 -24.08 -1.31
C GLN A 531 -43.05 -24.21 0.20
N THR A 532 -42.25 -25.17 0.68
CA THR A 532 -41.97 -25.35 2.11
C THR A 532 -41.29 -24.13 2.71
N ARG A 533 -40.47 -23.42 1.97
CA ARG A 533 -39.92 -22.10 2.41
C ARG A 533 -41.00 -21.08 2.71
N ARG A 534 -42.06 -21.03 1.88
CA ARG A 534 -43.20 -20.12 2.13
C ARG A 534 -44.05 -20.55 3.30
N LEU A 535 -44.19 -21.86 3.49
CA LEU A 535 -44.85 -22.41 4.66
C LEU A 535 -44.08 -22.10 5.95
N ALA A 536 -42.77 -22.23 5.93
CA ALA A 536 -41.88 -21.88 7.05
C ALA A 536 -42.06 -20.42 7.54
N VAL A 537 -42.23 -19.49 6.62
CA VAL A 537 -42.53 -18.10 6.95
C VAL A 537 -43.90 -17.93 7.66
N ALA A 538 -44.91 -18.65 7.20
CA ALA A 538 -46.24 -18.65 7.84
C ALA A 538 -46.20 -19.23 9.25
N VAL A 539 -45.42 -20.29 9.45
CA VAL A 539 -45.18 -20.91 10.77
C VAL A 539 -44.49 -19.94 11.72
N GLY A 540 -43.43 -19.24 11.27
CA GLY A 540 -42.75 -18.25 12.10
C GLY A 540 -43.66 -17.10 12.56
N ARG A 541 -44.65 -16.70 11.76
CA ARG A 541 -45.68 -15.73 12.19
C ARG A 541 -46.63 -16.23 13.26
N LEU A 542 -47.02 -17.51 13.17
CA LEU A 542 -47.87 -18.14 14.18
C LEU A 542 -47.12 -18.22 15.51
N ASP A 543 -45.86 -18.55 15.45
CA ASP A 543 -45.00 -18.63 16.62
C ASP A 543 -44.83 -17.24 17.29
N ALA A 544 -44.50 -16.24 16.49
CA ALA A 544 -44.42 -14.83 16.97
C ALA A 544 -45.74 -14.32 17.59
N ALA A 545 -46.90 -14.94 17.21
CA ALA A 545 -48.19 -14.68 17.79
C ALA A 545 -48.48 -15.50 19.06
N GLY A 546 -47.52 -16.31 19.52
CA GLY A 546 -47.64 -17.16 20.73
C GLY A 546 -48.52 -18.39 20.58
N ALA A 547 -48.69 -18.91 19.35
CA ALA A 547 -49.43 -20.13 19.09
C ALA A 547 -48.57 -21.38 19.47
N ASP A 548 -49.21 -22.45 19.87
CA ASP A 548 -48.58 -23.77 20.01
C ASP A 548 -48.29 -24.35 18.60
N THR A 549 -47.17 -23.86 18.04
CA THR A 549 -46.83 -24.02 16.62
C THR A 549 -46.60 -25.52 16.27
N ASP A 550 -45.96 -26.27 17.13
CA ASP A 550 -45.70 -27.70 16.91
C ASP A 550 -46.99 -28.51 16.76
N ARG A 551 -47.93 -28.27 17.64
CA ARG A 551 -49.23 -28.93 17.62
C ARG A 551 -50.06 -28.51 16.40
N VAL A 552 -50.14 -27.21 16.15
CA VAL A 552 -50.91 -26.64 15.04
C VAL A 552 -50.35 -27.10 13.68
N LEU A 553 -49.04 -27.14 13.55
CA LEU A 553 -48.36 -27.53 12.34
C LEU A 553 -48.50 -29.05 12.09
N ALA A 554 -48.32 -29.92 13.11
CA ALA A 554 -48.49 -31.34 12.99
C ALA A 554 -49.94 -31.72 12.60
N GLU A 555 -50.94 -31.05 13.17
CA GLU A 555 -52.34 -31.23 12.81
C GLU A 555 -52.65 -30.77 11.38
N ALA A 556 -52.11 -29.63 10.95
CA ALA A 556 -52.27 -29.12 9.57
C ALA A 556 -51.60 -30.05 8.53
N ILE A 557 -50.39 -30.58 8.83
CA ILE A 557 -49.72 -31.58 7.99
C ILE A 557 -50.55 -32.84 7.84
N SER A 558 -51.12 -33.34 8.93
CA SER A 558 -51.97 -34.55 8.92
C SER A 558 -53.23 -34.34 8.04
N GLN A 559 -53.89 -33.18 8.17
CA GLN A 559 -55.08 -32.83 7.36
C GLN A 559 -54.70 -32.63 5.88
N ALA A 560 -53.62 -31.95 5.60
CA ALA A 560 -53.12 -31.68 4.24
C ALA A 560 -52.76 -33.01 3.54
N LYS A 561 -52.13 -33.96 4.23
CA LYS A 561 -51.83 -35.26 3.73
C LYS A 561 -53.08 -36.05 3.37
N ALA A 562 -54.08 -36.06 4.25
CA ALA A 562 -55.35 -36.71 3.98
C ALA A 562 -56.06 -36.11 2.76
N ARG A 563 -56.04 -34.79 2.60
CA ARG A 563 -56.58 -34.10 1.40
C ARG A 563 -55.81 -34.46 0.13
N ARG A 564 -54.49 -34.45 0.18
CA ARG A 564 -53.63 -34.81 -0.96
C ARG A 564 -53.82 -36.23 -1.41
N ASP A 565 -53.94 -37.17 -0.48
CA ASP A 565 -54.11 -38.59 -0.80
C ASP A 565 -55.51 -38.90 -1.34
N ALA A 566 -56.51 -38.09 -1.00
CA ALA A 566 -57.87 -38.17 -1.53
C ALA A 566 -58.09 -37.46 -2.88
N SER A 567 -57.13 -36.62 -3.33
CA SER A 567 -57.20 -35.90 -4.60
C SER A 567 -56.74 -36.77 -5.77
N GLU A 568 -57.42 -36.67 -6.95
CA GLU A 568 -56.93 -37.25 -8.19
C GLU A 568 -55.67 -36.47 -8.66
N PRO A 569 -54.65 -37.19 -9.20
CA PRO A 569 -53.51 -36.51 -9.83
C PRO A 569 -53.97 -35.69 -11.05
N ASP A 570 -53.26 -34.63 -11.40
CA ASP A 570 -53.48 -33.84 -12.64
C ASP A 570 -53.15 -34.66 -13.88
N GLU A 571 -53.37 -34.05 -15.09
CA GLU A 571 -53.13 -34.73 -16.38
C GLU A 571 -51.68 -35.19 -16.57
N ASP A 572 -50.71 -34.61 -15.84
CA ASP A 572 -49.30 -34.93 -15.87
C ASP A 572 -48.91 -35.94 -14.73
N GLY A 573 -49.88 -36.40 -13.93
CA GLY A 573 -49.66 -37.35 -12.86
C GLY A 573 -49.17 -36.73 -11.54
N ASN A 574 -49.14 -35.41 -11.43
CA ASN A 574 -48.72 -34.70 -10.23
C ASN A 574 -49.88 -34.46 -9.27
N ARG A 575 -49.59 -34.47 -7.98
CA ARG A 575 -50.54 -34.05 -6.95
C ARG A 575 -50.18 -32.66 -6.41
N GLU A 576 -51.18 -31.99 -5.86
CA GLU A 576 -50.95 -30.67 -5.24
C GLU A 576 -49.81 -30.71 -4.21
N SER A 577 -49.09 -29.60 -4.14
CA SER A 577 -47.99 -29.41 -3.19
C SER A 577 -48.48 -29.57 -1.75
N LEU A 578 -47.83 -30.48 -0.99
CA LEU A 578 -48.19 -30.70 0.41
C LEU A 578 -47.97 -29.41 1.24
N ALA A 579 -46.89 -28.70 1.02
CA ALA A 579 -46.60 -27.46 1.72
C ALA A 579 -47.64 -26.36 1.41
N PHE A 580 -48.17 -26.33 0.17
CA PHE A 580 -49.25 -25.42 -0.21
C PHE A 580 -50.54 -25.74 0.54
N LEU A 581 -50.93 -27.03 0.62
CA LEU A 581 -52.11 -27.47 1.35
C LEU A 581 -52.00 -27.18 2.85
N VAL A 582 -50.87 -27.45 3.45
CA VAL A 582 -50.59 -27.10 4.87
C VAL A 582 -50.78 -25.60 5.10
N ARG A 583 -50.19 -24.76 4.22
CA ARG A 583 -50.34 -23.34 4.33
C ARG A 583 -51.79 -22.84 4.19
N MET A 584 -52.56 -23.43 3.28
CA MET A 584 -53.99 -23.12 3.17
C MET A 584 -54.76 -23.48 4.45
N ILE A 585 -54.50 -24.64 5.03
CA ILE A 585 -55.17 -25.08 6.28
C ILE A 585 -54.80 -24.14 7.43
N LEU A 586 -53.56 -23.71 7.50
CA LEU A 586 -53.14 -22.74 8.51
C LEU A 586 -53.82 -21.37 8.32
N SER A 587 -53.97 -20.93 7.08
CA SER A 587 -54.68 -19.67 6.78
C SER A 587 -56.19 -19.73 7.06
N ASP A 588 -56.82 -20.88 6.85
CA ASP A 588 -58.24 -21.09 7.14
C ASP A 588 -58.54 -21.18 8.65
N ASN A 589 -57.55 -21.51 9.47
CA ASN A 589 -57.62 -21.58 10.92
C ASN A 589 -57.34 -20.24 11.64
N GLU A 590 -57.05 -19.18 10.92
CA GLU A 590 -56.87 -17.81 11.46
C GLU A 590 -58.21 -17.21 11.88
N THR A 591 -58.88 -17.78 12.92
CA THR A 591 -59.82 -17.06 13.78
C THR A 591 -59.10 -16.46 14.98
N VAL A 592 -58.02 -15.75 14.74
CA VAL A 592 -57.42 -14.83 15.68
C VAL A 592 -57.48 -13.42 15.05
N THR A 593 -58.37 -12.63 15.61
CA THR A 593 -58.66 -11.25 15.29
C THR A 593 -57.41 -10.45 15.04
N HIS A 594 -57.13 -10.10 13.76
CA HIS A 594 -56.33 -8.96 13.40
C HIS A 594 -57.21 -7.85 12.82
N PRO A 595 -56.97 -6.57 13.15
CA PRO A 595 -57.64 -5.48 12.49
C PRO A 595 -57.25 -5.43 11.00
N ALA A 596 -58.25 -5.15 10.20
CA ALA A 596 -58.18 -5.05 8.78
C ALA A 596 -56.99 -4.25 8.27
N ASP A 597 -56.25 -4.82 7.35
CA ASP A 597 -55.94 -4.13 6.07
C ASP A 597 -55.47 -5.16 5.07
N GLY A 598 -56.10 -5.13 3.92
CA GLY A 598 -55.88 -6.03 2.79
C GLY A 598 -54.59 -5.67 2.08
N ASP A 599 -53.88 -6.63 1.80
CA ASP A 599 -53.17 -7.04 0.58
C ASP A 599 -52.13 -8.09 0.97
N LEU A 600 -52.42 -9.37 0.66
CA LEU A 600 -51.50 -10.47 0.98
C LEU A 600 -50.44 -10.61 -0.13
N GLY A 601 -49.64 -9.58 -0.30
CA GLY A 601 -48.33 -9.68 -0.94
C GLY A 601 -47.33 -10.21 0.09
N PHE A 602 -46.89 -11.45 -0.06
CA PHE A 602 -45.84 -12.03 0.79
C PHE A 602 -44.49 -11.37 0.46
N THR A 603 -44.21 -10.26 1.07
CA THR A 603 -42.88 -9.78 1.38
C THR A 603 -42.57 -10.30 2.78
N ILE A 604 -41.43 -10.96 2.96
CA ILE A 604 -40.85 -11.19 4.27
C ILE A 604 -40.48 -9.77 4.76
N ASP A 605 -41.35 -9.14 5.53
CA ASP A 605 -40.97 -8.05 6.39
C ASP A 605 -40.28 -8.66 7.62
N VAL A 606 -39.08 -9.19 7.40
CA VAL A 606 -38.03 -8.97 8.40
C VAL A 606 -37.87 -7.46 8.34
N PRO A 607 -38.01 -6.71 9.45
CA PRO A 607 -37.71 -5.27 9.41
C PRO A 607 -36.24 -5.16 8.96
N MET A 608 -36.06 -5.01 7.64
CA MET A 608 -34.82 -4.50 7.13
C MET A 608 -34.67 -3.14 7.79
N PRO A 609 -33.56 -2.81 8.44
CA PRO A 609 -33.29 -1.46 8.83
C PRO A 609 -33.54 -0.63 7.58
N VAL A 610 -34.61 0.17 7.62
CA VAL A 610 -34.91 1.09 6.52
C VAL A 610 -33.69 1.99 6.48
N ALA A 611 -32.86 1.81 5.45
CA ALA A 611 -31.79 2.73 5.18
C ALA A 611 -32.45 4.10 5.09
N ARG A 612 -32.45 4.85 6.19
CA ARG A 612 -32.73 6.26 6.13
C ARG A 612 -31.68 6.77 5.16
N GLU A 613 -32.16 7.34 4.05
CA GLU A 613 -31.36 8.13 3.14
C GLU A 613 -30.65 9.25 3.91
N THR A 614 -29.67 8.89 4.70
CA THR A 614 -28.61 9.79 5.05
C THR A 614 -27.51 9.53 4.04
N THR A 615 -27.47 10.40 3.06
CA THR A 615 -26.35 10.60 2.14
C THR A 615 -25.08 10.91 2.95
N THR A 616 -24.53 9.94 3.63
CA THR A 616 -23.16 9.92 4.07
C THR A 616 -22.40 9.01 3.15
N ARG A 617 -21.37 9.55 2.53
CA ARG A 617 -20.49 8.99 1.49
C ARG A 617 -19.66 7.77 1.89
N SER A 618 -20.00 7.10 2.96
CA SER A 618 -19.44 5.79 3.35
C SER A 618 -20.61 4.88 3.63
N GLY A 619 -20.71 3.77 2.91
CA GLY A 619 -21.75 2.75 3.11
C GLY A 619 -21.59 1.99 4.44
N VAL A 620 -21.35 2.68 5.52
CA VAL A 620 -21.29 2.16 6.88
C VAL A 620 -22.70 2.32 7.47
N VAL A 621 -23.37 1.21 7.68
CA VAL A 621 -24.58 1.15 8.52
C VAL A 621 -24.15 1.51 9.94
N ALA A 622 -24.89 2.36 10.64
CA ALA A 622 -24.58 2.68 12.01
C ALA A 622 -24.62 1.41 12.88
N ASP A 623 -23.69 1.28 13.83
CA ASP A 623 -23.54 0.12 14.71
C ASP A 623 -24.85 -0.30 15.40
N GLU A 624 -25.70 0.67 15.73
CA GLU A 624 -27.03 0.46 16.35
C GLU A 624 -28.00 -0.30 15.43
N ASP A 625 -28.03 -0.01 14.14
CA ASP A 625 -28.94 -0.67 13.19
C ASP A 625 -28.54 -2.13 12.91
N LEU A 626 -27.23 -2.42 12.89
CA LEU A 626 -26.72 -3.77 12.76
C LEU A 626 -26.98 -4.59 14.04
N HIS A 627 -26.83 -3.94 15.19
CA HIS A 627 -27.08 -4.50 16.49
C HIS A 627 -28.55 -4.91 16.65
N ASP A 628 -29.49 -4.00 16.38
CA ASP A 628 -30.93 -4.25 16.47
C ASP A 628 -31.38 -5.36 15.50
N PHE A 629 -30.78 -5.44 14.31
CA PHE A 629 -31.04 -6.51 13.35
C PHE A 629 -30.51 -7.85 13.85
N VAL A 630 -29.30 -7.92 14.37
CA VAL A 630 -28.71 -9.13 14.93
C VAL A 630 -29.51 -9.63 16.12
N VAL A 631 -29.85 -8.72 17.06
CA VAL A 631 -30.60 -9.08 18.27
C VAL A 631 -32.02 -9.55 17.95
N SER A 632 -32.75 -8.87 17.08
CA SER A 632 -34.10 -9.28 16.70
C SER A 632 -34.12 -10.62 15.94
N THR A 633 -33.15 -10.84 15.08
CA THR A 633 -33.01 -12.13 14.33
C THR A 633 -32.61 -13.26 15.26
N TYR A 634 -31.73 -13.02 16.24
CA TYR A 634 -31.31 -14.02 17.22
C TYR A 634 -32.36 -14.31 18.27
N ALA A 635 -33.15 -13.36 18.72
CA ALA A 635 -34.24 -13.63 19.64
C ALA A 635 -35.26 -14.61 19.04
N VAL A 636 -35.58 -14.44 17.78
CA VAL A 636 -36.47 -15.36 17.03
C VAL A 636 -35.84 -16.75 16.82
N LEU A 637 -34.52 -16.81 16.56
CA LEU A 637 -33.81 -18.06 16.34
C LEU A 637 -33.53 -18.82 17.66
N ALA A 638 -33.19 -18.11 18.73
CA ALA A 638 -32.84 -18.72 20.02
C ALA A 638 -34.01 -19.41 20.69
N GLU A 639 -35.23 -18.93 20.52
CA GLU A 639 -36.46 -19.55 21.05
C GLU A 639 -36.77 -20.88 20.36
N HIS A 640 -36.38 -21.03 19.08
CA HIS A 640 -36.61 -22.23 18.29
C HIS A 640 -35.44 -23.22 18.34
N LEU A 641 -34.20 -22.77 18.52
CA LEU A 641 -33.02 -23.64 18.54
C LEU A 641 -32.77 -24.35 19.87
N GLY A 642 -33.54 -24.04 20.93
CA GLY A 642 -33.45 -24.76 22.22
C GLY A 642 -33.72 -26.28 22.15
N GLN A 643 -34.11 -26.79 20.99
CA GLN A 643 -34.42 -28.19 20.75
C GLN A 643 -33.53 -28.91 19.72
N VAL A 644 -32.67 -28.19 18.98
CA VAL A 644 -31.81 -28.78 17.95
C VAL A 644 -30.37 -28.89 18.47
N GLY A 645 -30.02 -30.10 18.78
CA GLY A 645 -28.83 -30.57 19.50
C GLY A 645 -27.45 -29.93 19.17
N ASP A 646 -26.59 -30.05 20.13
CA ASP A 646 -25.21 -29.65 20.42
C ASP A 646 -24.18 -29.53 19.26
N THR A 647 -24.47 -29.96 18.05
CA THR A 647 -23.51 -30.05 16.94
C THR A 647 -23.44 -28.81 16.04
N ALA A 648 -24.48 -27.98 16.01
CA ALA A 648 -24.50 -26.75 15.19
C ALA A 648 -23.89 -25.53 15.90
N VAL A 649 -23.72 -25.63 17.21
CA VAL A 649 -23.36 -24.51 18.10
C VAL A 649 -21.86 -24.32 18.28
N ALA A 650 -21.04 -25.33 17.94
CA ALA A 650 -19.60 -25.28 18.21
C ALA A 650 -18.80 -24.21 17.39
N GLU A 651 -19.36 -23.69 16.31
CA GLU A 651 -18.70 -22.67 15.47
C GLU A 651 -19.20 -21.23 15.74
N ILE A 652 -20.26 -21.06 16.53
CA ILE A 652 -20.82 -19.75 16.88
C ILE A 652 -19.88 -18.91 17.77
N PRO A 653 -19.11 -19.46 18.72
CA PRO A 653 -18.25 -18.68 19.61
C PRO A 653 -17.16 -17.87 18.90
N GLU A 654 -16.63 -18.30 17.76
CA GLU A 654 -15.57 -17.58 17.07
C GLU A 654 -16.04 -16.26 16.44
N TRP A 655 -17.25 -16.19 15.94
CA TRP A 655 -17.74 -14.96 15.35
C TRP A 655 -18.37 -14.00 16.38
N THR A 656 -18.92 -14.52 17.47
CA THR A 656 -19.41 -13.67 18.57
C THR A 656 -18.28 -12.86 19.21
N SER A 657 -17.06 -13.40 19.25
CA SER A 657 -15.88 -12.66 19.67
C SER A 657 -15.42 -11.62 18.64
N ALA A 658 -15.76 -11.79 17.36
CA ALA A 658 -15.43 -10.84 16.29
C ALA A 658 -16.42 -9.66 16.19
N VAL A 659 -17.68 -9.85 16.60
CA VAL A 659 -18.72 -8.80 16.62
C VAL A 659 -18.66 -7.95 17.89
N GLY A 660 -17.94 -8.39 18.93
CA GLY A 660 -17.82 -7.71 20.21
C GLY A 660 -19.08 -7.83 21.11
N GLU A 661 -18.94 -7.58 22.39
CA GLU A 661 -20.09 -7.45 23.29
C GLU A 661 -20.88 -6.18 22.98
N PRO A 662 -22.22 -6.27 22.87
CA PRO A 662 -23.04 -5.08 22.65
C PRO A 662 -22.86 -4.08 23.80
N ARG A 663 -22.45 -2.86 23.48
CA ARG A 663 -22.34 -1.78 24.45
C ARG A 663 -23.46 -0.78 24.23
N GLY A 664 -24.60 -1.01 24.88
CA GLY A 664 -25.69 -0.07 24.89
C GLY A 664 -25.59 0.96 26.03
N GLY A 665 -26.12 2.15 25.82
CA GLY A 665 -26.16 3.24 26.81
C GLY A 665 -27.47 3.35 27.58
N ASN A 666 -28.35 2.33 27.54
CA ASN A 666 -29.67 2.39 28.20
C ASN A 666 -29.94 1.09 28.98
N THR A 667 -29.96 1.18 30.31
CA THR A 667 -29.89 0.08 31.27
C THR A 667 -31.05 -0.95 31.23
N GLU A 668 -32.18 -0.63 30.61
CA GLU A 668 -33.29 -1.61 30.45
C GLU A 668 -33.18 -2.40 29.15
N VAL A 669 -32.74 -1.77 28.08
CA VAL A 669 -32.49 -2.44 26.79
C VAL A 669 -31.23 -3.31 26.88
N ASP A 670 -30.24 -2.89 27.65
CA ASP A 670 -28.99 -3.63 27.89
C ASP A 670 -29.22 -4.98 28.55
N ALA A 671 -30.18 -5.08 29.47
CA ALA A 671 -30.49 -6.33 30.18
C ALA A 671 -31.17 -7.36 29.27
N GLU A 672 -32.03 -6.94 28.34
CA GLU A 672 -32.70 -7.82 27.37
C GLU A 672 -31.70 -8.26 26.28
N VAL A 673 -30.84 -7.34 25.84
CA VAL A 673 -29.77 -7.61 24.86
C VAL A 673 -28.71 -8.53 25.43
N ASP A 674 -28.27 -8.33 26.68
CA ASP A 674 -27.34 -9.22 27.37
C ASP A 674 -27.96 -10.62 27.64
N ALA A 675 -29.24 -10.70 27.89
CA ALA A 675 -29.97 -11.95 28.05
C ALA A 675 -30.06 -12.70 26.71
N ALA A 676 -30.42 -12.00 25.61
CA ALA A 676 -30.49 -12.56 24.27
C ALA A 676 -29.10 -12.99 23.77
N TRP A 677 -28.08 -12.17 24.00
CA TRP A 677 -26.69 -12.48 23.68
C TRP A 677 -26.15 -13.68 24.49
N SER A 678 -26.38 -13.67 25.80
CA SER A 678 -25.97 -14.78 26.67
C SER A 678 -26.71 -16.07 26.36
N HIS A 679 -27.91 -16.00 25.79
CA HIS A 679 -28.67 -17.15 25.32
C HIS A 679 -28.15 -17.63 23.97
N ALA A 680 -27.89 -16.74 23.04
CA ALA A 680 -27.27 -17.04 21.73
C ALA A 680 -25.87 -17.66 21.86
N VAL A 681 -25.06 -17.19 22.83
CA VAL A 681 -23.72 -17.76 23.12
C VAL A 681 -23.81 -19.13 23.83
N ARG A 682 -24.93 -19.46 24.47
CA ARG A 682 -25.14 -20.78 25.10
C ARG A 682 -25.77 -21.83 24.17
N LEU A 683 -26.36 -21.37 23.06
CA LEU A 683 -26.85 -22.25 22.00
C LEU A 683 -25.76 -22.46 20.96
#